data_bee47cc8723f93e5a13d82bc9d771514
#
_entry.id   bee47cc8723f93e5a13d82bc9d771514
#
_cell.length_a   1.000
_cell.length_b   1.000
_cell.length_c   1.000
_cell.angle_alpha   90.00
_cell.angle_beta   90.00
_cell.angle_gamma   90.00
#
_symmetry.space_group_name_H-M   'P 1'
#
loop_
_entity.id
_entity.type
_entity.pdbx_description
1 polymer ?
#
loop_
_entity_poly.entity_id
_entity_poly.type
_entity_poly.pdbx_seq_one_letter_code
_entity_poly.pdbx_strand_id
1 'polypeptide(L)'
;WQHNENKEFVENPELFKSWRAKAASEGLRVRVGNWKIEGNPIVILVDFSHYVSAKNEILRYYWDNYKLDSYNSPWDYVESVLFGYAVGKVIESFVKFNTASRENVICHFHEWMTGSALLYLEEEMPKIGSVFTTHATVVGRAIAGNGYPLYNDMKNYKPEEMAYRFGVQHKHFLEKETTKVADCFTTVSEITAQEAQHFLSRKTDIITPNGFNDAIVPAEKDFDKKRKAARERLINVAQALVTQPINENTKIVAISGRYEFRNKGIDAFIDALGALNRNPKNKKELLAYILIPTAYDAPNQGLLNNLHHPEKTTPNEQKHLTHILPDVYNDAIVKRINEQQLFNRKEDKVKVIFCPSYLNGNDGVFNLSYYDLLIGLDGTAFPSYYEPWGYTPLESLAFKVPTITTTLAGFGKWVNDFYPEKQKAIEVVTRTDSNYGDVVASIVKNFVTLLDSKEEDLQALRDTAAKVSEIALWKNLVKYYIKCYELTLEHIEDRVEKLPPVETEGVAYLEKSKVVTPPNWRSVIIHRAIPEALQPLEELSKNLWWCWNDEAYEVFKYIDKAKWIEVRKNPIALLDSISLSRYKELENDAVFMRNLSKVYGDFQAYMAKKAEMVSPSISYFSMEYGLHSSLKIYSGGLGILAGDYLKEASDKATKITGVGLLYRYGYFTQKLSSAGNQEADYEAQDFSKIPVTPVFDPETGKWVVVSIELPGRTLYARVWRVDVGRIELYLLDTDFENNREDDRSITHHLYGGDWENRLKQEMLLGLGGIKMLRKLGINSDIYHCNEGHAAFIGLERLSEFIEHNNLTFSEAMEVVRASSLFTTHTPVPAGHDAFEEGLLRSYLGSYTDKLHVNWEQILALGKINLSNPHEKFSMSNLAANLSQEVNGVSWLHGEVSKDILKDLWPGYMPEELHISYVTNGV
;
A
#
# COMPACT_ATOMS: atom_id res chain seq x y z
N TRP A 1 2.09 -1.51 9.43
CA TRP A 1 3.23 -1.02 10.22
C TRP A 1 3.18 0.51 10.47
N GLN A 2 2.42 1.28 9.68
CA GLN A 2 2.26 2.73 9.87
C GLN A 2 1.35 3.08 11.07
N HIS A 3 0.53 2.17 11.57
CA HIS A 3 -0.39 2.42 12.66
C HIS A 3 0.30 2.28 14.03
N ASN A 4 0.11 3.27 14.87
CA ASN A 4 0.79 3.55 16.15
C ASN A 4 0.71 2.50 17.26
N GLU A 5 0.22 1.29 17.01
CA GLU A 5 -0.05 0.30 18.05
C GLU A 5 0.78 -0.98 18.01
N ASN A 6 1.92 -0.99 17.27
CA ASN A 6 2.80 -2.15 17.38
C ASN A 6 3.51 -2.12 18.74
N LYS A 7 3.04 -2.96 19.65
CA LYS A 7 3.60 -3.09 21.02
C LYS A 7 5.03 -3.60 21.05
N GLU A 8 5.52 -4.12 19.93
CA GLU A 8 6.86 -4.73 19.81
C GLU A 8 7.91 -3.73 19.33
N PHE A 9 7.54 -2.66 18.61
CA PHE A 9 8.45 -1.61 18.15
C PHE A 9 8.36 -0.38 19.04
N VAL A 10 9.49 0.08 19.57
CA VAL A 10 9.61 1.33 20.34
C VAL A 10 10.45 2.31 19.56
N GLU A 11 9.81 3.35 19.04
CA GLU A 11 10.51 4.43 18.37
C GLU A 11 11.45 5.17 19.34
N ASN A 12 12.68 5.40 18.92
CA ASN A 12 13.66 6.17 19.67
C ASN A 12 14.11 7.39 18.84
N PRO A 13 13.61 8.59 19.17
CA PRO A 13 13.89 9.79 18.40
C PRO A 13 15.36 10.25 18.46
N GLU A 14 16.13 9.81 19.43
CA GLU A 14 17.55 10.17 19.58
C GLU A 14 18.49 9.26 18.78
N LEU A 15 18.04 8.04 18.40
CA LEU A 15 18.85 7.16 17.56
C LEU A 15 19.02 7.76 16.16
N PHE A 16 20.27 7.88 15.73
CA PHE A 16 20.68 8.43 14.44
C PHE A 16 20.01 9.77 14.08
N LYS A 17 19.76 10.64 15.07
CA LYS A 17 19.04 11.90 14.94
C LYS A 17 19.53 12.76 13.77
N SER A 18 20.85 12.94 13.66
CA SER A 18 21.45 13.74 12.58
C SER A 18 21.24 13.10 11.21
N TRP A 19 21.39 11.77 11.12
CA TRP A 19 21.09 11.07 9.86
C TRP A 19 19.61 11.11 9.52
N ARG A 20 18.70 10.97 10.49
CA ARG A 20 17.24 11.06 10.23
C ARG A 20 16.86 12.42 9.65
N ALA A 21 17.46 13.49 10.13
CA ALA A 21 17.26 14.83 9.55
C ALA A 21 17.76 14.89 8.09
N LYS A 22 18.91 14.28 7.81
CA LYS A 22 19.46 14.15 6.45
C LYS A 22 18.55 13.31 5.57
N ALA A 23 18.15 12.12 6.02
CA ALA A 23 17.26 11.23 5.30
C ALA A 23 15.92 11.91 4.94
N ALA A 24 15.33 12.65 5.89
CA ALA A 24 14.12 13.43 5.63
C ALA A 24 14.34 14.52 4.56
N SER A 25 15.52 15.17 4.54
CA SER A 25 15.86 16.16 3.50
C SER A 25 16.07 15.52 2.10
N GLU A 26 16.34 14.22 2.05
CA GLU A 26 16.45 13.42 0.84
C GLU A 26 15.11 12.81 0.40
N GLY A 27 14.02 13.09 1.12
CA GLY A 27 12.69 12.55 0.86
C GLY A 27 12.49 11.12 1.36
N LEU A 28 13.43 10.58 2.17
CA LEU A 28 13.32 9.23 2.71
C LEU A 28 12.43 9.22 3.97
N ARG A 29 11.51 8.27 4.01
CA ARG A 29 10.56 8.12 5.12
C ARG A 29 10.93 6.94 5.98
N VAL A 30 11.49 7.23 7.17
CA VAL A 30 11.96 6.19 8.09
C VAL A 30 11.48 6.45 9.52
N ARG A 31 11.25 5.36 10.25
CA ARG A 31 11.09 5.37 11.70
C ARG A 31 12.20 4.53 12.30
N VAL A 32 12.91 5.04 13.28
CA VAL A 32 14.05 4.38 13.91
C VAL A 32 13.75 4.10 15.36
N GLY A 33 14.04 2.92 15.83
CA GLY A 33 13.77 2.50 17.19
C GLY A 33 14.38 1.13 17.50
N ASN A 34 13.83 0.48 18.49
CA ASN A 34 14.26 -0.83 18.93
C ASN A 34 13.10 -1.82 18.93
N TRP A 35 13.39 -3.07 18.58
CA TRP A 35 12.46 -4.17 18.70
C TRP A 35 12.50 -4.74 20.12
N LYS A 36 11.32 -4.89 20.75
CA LYS A 36 11.17 -5.41 22.13
C LYS A 36 11.33 -6.93 22.19
N ILE A 37 12.48 -7.41 21.78
CA ILE A 37 12.88 -8.81 21.90
C ILE A 37 14.22 -8.86 22.62
N GLU A 38 14.67 -10.04 22.99
CA GLU A 38 16.00 -10.24 23.59
C GLU A 38 17.09 -9.66 22.68
N GLY A 39 18.06 -8.95 23.24
CA GLY A 39 19.07 -8.22 22.49
C GLY A 39 18.66 -6.81 22.05
N ASN A 40 17.39 -6.45 22.14
CA ASN A 40 16.86 -5.11 21.87
C ASN A 40 17.43 -4.48 20.58
N PRO A 41 17.36 -5.19 19.41
CA PRO A 41 18.03 -4.75 18.20
C PRO A 41 17.47 -3.43 17.68
N ILE A 42 18.35 -2.64 17.05
CA ILE A 42 17.95 -1.42 16.34
C ILE A 42 17.20 -1.82 15.07
N VAL A 43 16.09 -1.13 14.81
CA VAL A 43 15.24 -1.33 13.64
C VAL A 43 14.97 0.01 12.95
N ILE A 44 15.10 0.00 11.63
CA ILE A 44 14.72 1.10 10.75
C ILE A 44 13.52 0.61 9.93
N LEU A 45 12.33 1.16 10.21
CA LEU A 45 11.14 0.91 9.41
C LEU A 45 11.14 1.88 8.24
N VAL A 46 10.98 1.34 7.02
CA VAL A 46 11.01 2.12 5.78
C VAL A 46 9.61 2.22 5.20
N ASP A 47 9.12 3.44 4.98
CA ASP A 47 7.88 3.70 4.25
C ASP A 47 8.20 3.98 2.78
N PHE A 48 7.74 3.08 1.92
CA PHE A 48 7.92 3.15 0.46
C PHE A 48 6.69 3.68 -0.29
N SER A 49 5.61 4.03 0.40
CA SER A 49 4.32 4.38 -0.22
C SER A 49 4.41 5.52 -1.23
N HIS A 50 5.31 6.48 -1.01
CA HIS A 50 5.53 7.60 -1.92
C HIS A 50 6.14 7.19 -3.28
N TYR A 51 6.82 6.04 -3.36
CA TYR A 51 7.36 5.52 -4.62
C TYR A 51 6.30 4.87 -5.52
N VAL A 52 5.07 4.67 -5.02
CA VAL A 52 3.96 4.11 -5.83
C VAL A 52 3.66 4.98 -7.06
N SER A 53 3.77 6.31 -6.93
CA SER A 53 3.60 7.23 -8.06
C SER A 53 4.71 7.11 -9.11
N ALA A 54 5.93 6.75 -8.69
CA ALA A 54 7.09 6.56 -9.56
C ALA A 54 7.31 5.10 -9.98
N LYS A 55 6.34 4.20 -9.74
CA LYS A 55 6.51 2.75 -9.96
C LYS A 55 7.03 2.40 -11.35
N ASN A 56 6.52 3.06 -12.39
CA ASN A 56 6.91 2.73 -13.77
C ASN A 56 8.36 3.12 -14.07
N GLU A 57 8.85 4.21 -13.49
CA GLU A 57 10.26 4.64 -13.60
C GLU A 57 11.17 3.66 -12.85
N ILE A 58 10.77 3.23 -11.66
CA ILE A 58 11.50 2.26 -10.86
C ILE A 58 11.54 0.89 -11.55
N LEU A 59 10.42 0.41 -12.07
CA LEU A 59 10.37 -0.85 -12.79
C LEU A 59 11.21 -0.79 -14.08
N ARG A 60 11.20 0.36 -14.77
CA ARG A 60 12.06 0.62 -15.92
C ARG A 60 13.54 0.62 -15.54
N TYR A 61 13.94 1.20 -14.42
CA TYR A 61 15.32 1.14 -13.91
C TYR A 61 15.82 -0.32 -13.82
N TYR A 62 15.02 -1.24 -13.26
CA TYR A 62 15.38 -2.66 -13.19
C TYR A 62 15.33 -3.37 -14.56
N TRP A 63 14.47 -2.94 -15.47
CA TRP A 63 14.49 -3.44 -16.83
C TRP A 63 15.76 -2.99 -17.58
N ASP A 64 16.12 -1.72 -17.49
CA ASP A 64 17.27 -1.16 -18.21
C ASP A 64 18.58 -1.82 -17.73
N ASN A 65 18.77 -2.02 -16.43
CA ASN A 65 20.00 -2.56 -15.84
C ASN A 65 20.03 -4.10 -15.81
N TYR A 66 18.93 -4.76 -15.50
CA TYR A 66 18.88 -6.21 -15.21
C TYR A 66 17.93 -7.00 -16.12
N LYS A 67 17.24 -6.37 -17.04
CA LYS A 67 16.26 -6.97 -17.96
C LYS A 67 15.10 -7.67 -17.23
N LEU A 68 14.75 -7.19 -16.04
CA LEU A 68 13.62 -7.70 -15.28
C LEU A 68 12.30 -7.24 -15.91
N ASP A 69 11.63 -8.14 -16.63
CA ASP A 69 10.31 -7.87 -17.19
C ASP A 69 9.26 -7.82 -16.08
N SER A 70 8.76 -6.62 -15.83
CA SER A 70 7.72 -6.35 -14.84
C SER A 70 6.37 -5.98 -15.49
N TYR A 71 6.23 -6.17 -16.80
CA TYR A 71 5.01 -5.87 -17.54
C TYR A 71 3.86 -6.77 -17.07
N ASN A 72 2.72 -6.17 -16.72
CA ASN A 72 1.55 -6.88 -16.15
C ASN A 72 1.85 -7.71 -14.89
N SER A 73 2.88 -7.34 -14.13
CA SER A 73 3.19 -8.04 -12.88
C SER A 73 2.11 -7.80 -11.82
N PRO A 74 1.82 -8.79 -10.96
CA PRO A 74 0.86 -8.64 -9.87
C PRO A 74 1.37 -7.66 -8.81
N TRP A 75 0.43 -7.06 -8.07
CA TRP A 75 0.74 -6.01 -7.10
C TRP A 75 1.72 -6.45 -6.00
N ASP A 76 1.64 -7.69 -5.53
CA ASP A 76 2.54 -8.25 -4.50
C ASP A 76 4.01 -8.31 -4.96
N TYR A 77 4.25 -8.44 -6.27
CA TYR A 77 5.58 -8.28 -6.86
C TYR A 77 5.99 -6.80 -6.91
N VAL A 78 5.12 -5.93 -7.44
CA VAL A 78 5.40 -4.49 -7.56
C VAL A 78 5.69 -3.87 -6.19
N GLU A 79 4.86 -4.17 -5.20
CA GLU A 79 5.04 -3.71 -3.81
C GLU A 79 6.41 -4.09 -3.26
N SER A 80 6.83 -5.35 -3.46
CA SER A 80 8.13 -5.85 -3.02
C SER A 80 9.29 -5.14 -3.72
N VAL A 81 9.18 -4.87 -5.04
CA VAL A 81 10.20 -4.12 -5.78
C VAL A 81 10.33 -2.69 -5.30
N LEU A 82 9.21 -2.00 -5.06
CA LEU A 82 9.21 -0.63 -4.53
C LEU A 82 9.78 -0.55 -3.12
N PHE A 83 9.42 -1.52 -2.25
CA PHE A 83 9.99 -1.64 -0.92
C PHE A 83 11.50 -1.82 -0.98
N GLY A 84 11.99 -2.75 -1.80
CA GLY A 84 13.43 -2.99 -1.93
C GLY A 84 14.18 -1.79 -2.50
N TYR A 85 13.61 -1.08 -3.49
CA TYR A 85 14.18 0.16 -3.99
C TYR A 85 14.31 1.23 -2.88
N ALA A 86 13.24 1.41 -2.09
CA ALA A 86 13.25 2.34 -0.95
C ALA A 86 14.29 1.94 0.11
N VAL A 87 14.44 0.64 0.40
CA VAL A 87 15.46 0.11 1.31
C VAL A 87 16.86 0.38 0.76
N GLY A 88 17.10 0.18 -0.53
CA GLY A 88 18.37 0.49 -1.18
C GLY A 88 18.76 1.96 -1.00
N LYS A 89 17.82 2.88 -1.24
CA LYS A 89 18.00 4.32 -1.00
C LYS A 89 18.30 4.65 0.45
N VAL A 90 17.62 4.01 1.39
CA VAL A 90 17.85 4.21 2.83
C VAL A 90 19.24 3.72 3.24
N ILE A 91 19.68 2.55 2.76
CA ILE A 91 21.01 2.02 3.03
C ILE A 91 22.09 2.92 2.43
N GLU A 92 21.92 3.36 1.18
CA GLU A 92 22.81 4.32 0.51
C GLU A 92 23.01 5.58 1.37
N SER A 93 21.91 6.22 1.78
CA SER A 93 21.93 7.42 2.63
C SER A 93 22.60 7.15 3.98
N PHE A 94 22.24 6.02 4.62
CA PHE A 94 22.76 5.66 5.93
C PHE A 94 24.29 5.43 5.90
N VAL A 95 24.75 4.65 4.92
CA VAL A 95 26.18 4.32 4.78
C VAL A 95 26.98 5.58 4.42
N LYS A 96 26.54 6.37 3.46
CA LYS A 96 27.23 7.62 3.08
C LYS A 96 27.34 8.62 4.23
N PHE A 97 26.37 8.62 5.16
CA PHE A 97 26.34 9.55 6.28
C PHE A 97 27.13 9.03 7.51
N ASN A 98 27.04 7.75 7.83
CA ASN A 98 27.50 7.20 9.12
C ASN A 98 28.83 6.45 9.05
N THR A 99 29.28 6.01 7.86
CA THR A 99 30.50 5.18 7.74
C THR A 99 31.67 5.97 7.14
N ALA A 100 32.87 5.66 7.61
CA ALA A 100 34.09 6.18 7.00
C ALA A 100 34.40 5.42 5.69
N SER A 101 35.11 6.07 4.76
CA SER A 101 35.46 5.48 3.45
C SER A 101 36.31 4.20 3.51
N ARG A 102 36.83 3.86 4.69
CA ARG A 102 37.65 2.66 4.96
C ARG A 102 36.93 1.56 5.74
N GLU A 103 35.68 1.80 6.12
CA GLU A 103 34.88 0.80 6.83
C GLU A 103 34.21 -0.15 5.82
N ASN A 104 34.34 -1.44 6.09
CA ASN A 104 33.66 -2.47 5.30
C ASN A 104 32.21 -2.60 5.78
N VAL A 105 31.28 -2.57 4.85
CA VAL A 105 29.85 -2.72 5.11
C VAL A 105 29.32 -3.92 4.35
N ILE A 106 28.58 -4.77 5.05
CA ILE A 106 27.86 -5.91 4.46
C ILE A 106 26.37 -5.72 4.66
N CYS A 107 25.61 -5.88 3.57
CA CYS A 107 24.15 -5.92 3.60
C CYS A 107 23.67 -7.36 3.35
N HIS A 108 22.88 -7.90 4.27
CA HIS A 108 22.32 -9.24 4.17
C HIS A 108 20.83 -9.18 3.83
N PHE A 109 20.47 -9.71 2.66
CA PHE A 109 19.12 -9.70 2.11
C PHE A 109 18.47 -11.08 2.21
N HIS A 110 17.21 -11.12 2.63
CA HIS A 110 16.48 -12.36 2.77
C HIS A 110 15.28 -12.39 1.83
N GLU A 111 15.19 -13.47 1.03
CA GLU A 111 14.10 -13.73 0.10
C GLU A 111 14.05 -12.79 -1.11
N TRP A 112 13.41 -13.25 -2.19
CA TRP A 112 13.23 -12.49 -3.43
C TRP A 112 12.63 -11.10 -3.20
N MET A 113 11.79 -10.92 -2.18
CA MET A 113 11.12 -9.66 -1.83
C MET A 113 12.09 -8.51 -1.50
N THR A 114 13.31 -8.82 -1.10
CA THR A 114 14.35 -7.82 -0.83
C THR A 114 15.40 -7.72 -1.94
N GLY A 115 15.25 -8.54 -2.98
CA GLY A 115 16.22 -8.64 -4.07
C GLY A 115 16.47 -7.34 -4.82
N SER A 116 15.43 -6.54 -5.03
CA SER A 116 15.58 -5.25 -5.69
C SER A 116 16.49 -4.27 -4.92
N ALA A 117 16.53 -4.35 -3.58
CA ALA A 117 17.46 -3.55 -2.79
C ALA A 117 18.92 -3.95 -3.05
N LEU A 118 19.19 -5.25 -3.15
CA LEU A 118 20.54 -5.76 -3.48
C LEU A 118 20.96 -5.30 -4.87
N LEU A 119 20.08 -5.47 -5.87
CA LEU A 119 20.35 -5.05 -7.25
C LEU A 119 20.59 -3.53 -7.35
N TYR A 120 19.85 -2.73 -6.58
CA TYR A 120 20.08 -1.29 -6.48
C TYR A 120 21.46 -0.96 -5.91
N LEU A 121 21.86 -1.61 -4.82
CA LEU A 121 23.15 -1.34 -4.18
C LEU A 121 24.34 -1.84 -5.00
N GLU A 122 24.19 -2.89 -5.77
CA GLU A 122 25.23 -3.38 -6.68
C GLU A 122 25.60 -2.33 -7.72
N GLU A 123 24.62 -1.57 -8.24
CA GLU A 123 24.83 -0.52 -9.22
C GLU A 123 25.33 0.79 -8.58
N GLU A 124 24.66 1.24 -7.49
CA GLU A 124 24.87 2.57 -6.91
C GLU A 124 25.97 2.61 -5.84
N MET A 125 26.25 1.48 -5.20
CA MET A 125 27.17 1.35 -4.07
C MET A 125 28.07 0.11 -4.18
N PRO A 126 28.85 -0.07 -5.25
CA PRO A 126 29.58 -1.31 -5.54
C PRO A 126 30.66 -1.70 -4.52
N LYS A 127 30.92 -0.87 -3.51
CA LYS A 127 31.84 -1.18 -2.39
C LYS A 127 31.13 -1.83 -1.20
N ILE A 128 29.80 -1.95 -1.21
CA ILE A 128 29.05 -2.66 -0.17
C ILE A 128 29.02 -4.14 -0.52
N GLY A 129 29.32 -4.97 0.48
CA GLY A 129 29.19 -6.42 0.32
C GLY A 129 27.74 -6.86 0.41
N SER A 130 27.37 -7.79 -0.44
CA SER A 130 26.03 -8.32 -0.54
C SER A 130 25.96 -9.80 -0.22
N VAL A 131 25.09 -10.14 0.73
CA VAL A 131 24.70 -11.52 1.04
C VAL A 131 23.24 -11.69 0.68
N PHE A 132 22.92 -12.76 -0.04
CA PHE A 132 21.53 -13.10 -0.36
C PHE A 132 21.18 -14.50 0.14
N THR A 133 20.13 -14.61 0.95
CA THR A 133 19.62 -15.89 1.46
C THR A 133 18.24 -16.18 0.86
N THR A 134 18.14 -17.27 0.12
CA THR A 134 16.86 -17.86 -0.29
C THR A 134 16.44 -18.90 0.73
N HIS A 135 15.28 -18.67 1.37
CA HIS A 135 14.69 -19.66 2.31
C HIS A 135 13.91 -20.74 1.60
N ALA A 136 13.31 -20.43 0.44
CA ALA A 136 12.63 -21.36 -0.44
C ALA A 136 12.62 -20.83 -1.85
N THR A 137 12.99 -21.62 -2.85
CA THR A 137 12.94 -21.17 -4.24
C THR A 137 11.51 -20.89 -4.69
N VAL A 138 11.30 -19.81 -5.42
CA VAL A 138 9.96 -19.41 -5.93
C VAL A 138 9.34 -20.54 -6.77
N VAL A 139 10.13 -21.10 -7.69
CA VAL A 139 9.66 -22.16 -8.61
C VAL A 139 9.45 -23.48 -7.87
N GLY A 140 10.37 -23.89 -6.99
CA GLY A 140 10.24 -25.12 -6.21
C GLY A 140 8.98 -25.12 -5.34
N ARG A 141 8.73 -24.01 -4.64
CA ARG A 141 7.51 -23.81 -3.85
C ARG A 141 6.25 -23.87 -4.72
N ALA A 142 6.28 -23.27 -5.92
CA ALA A 142 5.13 -23.28 -6.84
C ALA A 142 4.83 -24.69 -7.36
N ILE A 143 5.85 -25.48 -7.74
CA ILE A 143 5.71 -26.87 -8.18
C ILE A 143 5.09 -27.72 -7.08
N ALA A 144 5.66 -27.68 -5.87
CA ALA A 144 5.17 -28.43 -4.72
C ALA A 144 3.75 -28.02 -4.32
N GLY A 145 3.47 -26.71 -4.30
CA GLY A 145 2.17 -26.15 -3.94
C GLY A 145 1.05 -26.49 -4.91
N ASN A 146 1.37 -26.72 -6.19
CA ASN A 146 0.42 -27.16 -7.21
C ASN A 146 0.34 -28.70 -7.36
N GLY A 147 0.95 -29.46 -6.46
CA GLY A 147 0.80 -30.90 -6.38
C GLY A 147 1.66 -31.72 -7.37
N TYR A 148 2.59 -31.07 -8.06
CA TYR A 148 3.51 -31.76 -8.97
C TYR A 148 4.66 -32.43 -8.21
N PRO A 149 5.23 -33.55 -8.73
CA PRO A 149 6.40 -34.20 -8.14
C PRO A 149 7.62 -33.27 -8.31
N LEU A 150 8.16 -32.79 -7.19
CA LEU A 150 9.28 -31.84 -7.23
C LEU A 150 10.64 -32.55 -7.32
N TYR A 151 10.88 -33.52 -6.45
CA TYR A 151 12.23 -34.00 -6.20
C TYR A 151 12.68 -35.05 -7.21
N ASN A 152 11.82 -35.97 -7.64
CA ASN A 152 12.13 -36.98 -8.64
C ASN A 152 12.27 -36.37 -10.04
N ASP A 153 11.45 -35.40 -10.36
CA ASP A 153 11.35 -34.78 -11.67
C ASP A 153 12.08 -33.44 -11.79
N MET A 154 12.72 -32.98 -10.73
CA MET A 154 13.35 -31.65 -10.68
C MET A 154 14.22 -31.37 -11.91
N LYS A 155 15.07 -32.32 -12.29
CA LYS A 155 15.99 -32.19 -13.43
C LYS A 155 15.30 -32.10 -14.79
N ASN A 156 14.04 -32.51 -14.89
CA ASN A 156 13.26 -32.50 -16.11
C ASN A 156 12.50 -31.17 -16.28
N TYR A 157 12.35 -30.39 -15.22
CA TYR A 157 11.68 -29.10 -15.27
C TYR A 157 12.61 -28.01 -15.82
N LYS A 158 12.12 -27.24 -16.77
CA LYS A 158 12.78 -26.01 -17.20
C LYS A 158 12.28 -24.86 -16.31
N PRO A 159 13.17 -24.17 -15.60
CA PRO A 159 12.79 -23.18 -14.58
C PRO A 159 11.83 -22.11 -15.09
N GLU A 160 12.15 -21.51 -16.24
CA GLU A 160 11.37 -20.43 -16.83
C GLU A 160 9.96 -20.92 -17.28
N GLU A 161 9.87 -22.11 -17.91
CA GLU A 161 8.60 -22.69 -18.33
C GLU A 161 7.68 -22.94 -17.12
N MET A 162 8.25 -23.45 -16.02
CA MET A 162 7.49 -23.67 -14.78
C MET A 162 7.10 -22.36 -14.10
N ALA A 163 7.96 -21.35 -14.14
CA ALA A 163 7.66 -20.02 -13.62
C ALA A 163 6.47 -19.38 -14.34
N TYR A 164 6.44 -19.42 -15.68
CA TYR A 164 5.29 -18.95 -16.47
C TYR A 164 4.04 -19.78 -16.24
N ARG A 165 4.18 -21.12 -16.18
CA ARG A 165 3.06 -22.05 -15.97
C ARG A 165 2.30 -21.74 -14.67
N PHE A 166 2.99 -21.36 -13.61
CA PHE A 166 2.39 -21.09 -12.31
C PHE A 166 2.19 -19.58 -12.03
N GLY A 167 2.48 -18.71 -13.01
CA GLY A 167 2.29 -17.25 -12.86
C GLY A 167 3.25 -16.60 -11.85
N VAL A 168 4.45 -17.18 -11.65
CA VAL A 168 5.47 -16.68 -10.71
C VAL A 168 6.72 -16.17 -11.42
N GLN A 169 6.68 -15.95 -12.73
CA GLN A 169 7.83 -15.57 -13.56
C GLN A 169 8.53 -14.30 -13.07
N HIS A 170 7.80 -13.26 -12.71
CA HIS A 170 8.39 -12.00 -12.25
C HIS A 170 9.19 -12.19 -10.96
N LYS A 171 8.64 -12.94 -10.01
CA LYS A 171 9.30 -13.27 -8.73
C LYS A 171 10.54 -14.13 -8.95
N HIS A 172 10.43 -15.14 -9.83
CA HIS A 172 11.54 -16.03 -10.20
C HIS A 172 12.69 -15.28 -10.87
N PHE A 173 12.40 -14.40 -11.82
CA PHE A 173 13.47 -13.63 -12.49
C PHE A 173 14.18 -12.69 -11.53
N LEU A 174 13.46 -12.03 -10.63
CA LEU A 174 14.06 -11.21 -9.59
C LEU A 174 14.94 -12.04 -8.65
N GLU A 175 14.45 -13.20 -8.17
CA GLU A 175 15.22 -14.13 -7.33
C GLU A 175 16.48 -14.59 -8.04
N LYS A 176 16.39 -14.96 -9.31
CA LYS A 176 17.49 -15.46 -10.13
C LYS A 176 18.56 -14.39 -10.36
N GLU A 177 18.17 -13.18 -10.76
CA GLU A 177 19.15 -12.08 -10.98
C GLU A 177 19.80 -11.65 -9.66
N THR A 178 19.04 -11.55 -8.56
CA THR A 178 19.60 -11.26 -7.23
C THR A 178 20.61 -12.33 -6.81
N THR A 179 20.25 -13.60 -7.01
CA THR A 179 21.16 -14.73 -6.72
C THR A 179 22.45 -14.65 -7.52
N LYS A 180 22.36 -14.26 -8.81
CA LYS A 180 23.49 -14.19 -9.73
C LYS A 180 24.53 -13.14 -9.33
N VAL A 181 24.10 -11.97 -8.84
CA VAL A 181 25.00 -10.84 -8.55
C VAL A 181 25.50 -10.78 -7.11
N ALA A 182 24.82 -11.43 -6.17
CA ALA A 182 25.23 -11.42 -4.75
C ALA A 182 26.66 -11.91 -4.56
N ASP A 183 27.46 -11.23 -3.71
CA ASP A 183 28.83 -11.66 -3.37
C ASP A 183 28.85 -13.02 -2.68
N CYS A 184 27.91 -13.27 -1.77
CA CYS A 184 27.70 -14.57 -1.14
C CYS A 184 26.24 -14.98 -1.24
N PHE A 185 25.99 -16.15 -1.83
CA PHE A 185 24.66 -16.74 -1.94
C PHE A 185 24.48 -17.86 -0.93
N THR A 186 23.45 -17.80 -0.11
CA THR A 186 23.19 -18.79 0.93
C THR A 186 21.79 -19.37 0.83
N THR A 187 21.63 -20.57 1.37
CA THR A 187 20.33 -21.24 1.56
C THR A 187 20.25 -21.85 2.95
N VAL A 188 19.03 -22.07 3.43
CA VAL A 188 18.81 -22.55 4.81
C VAL A 188 19.03 -24.06 4.99
N SER A 189 19.13 -24.83 3.90
CA SER A 189 19.32 -26.29 3.97
C SER A 189 19.91 -26.83 2.68
N GLU A 190 20.41 -28.07 2.75
CA GLU A 190 20.91 -28.84 1.59
C GLU A 190 19.82 -29.05 0.54
N ILE A 191 18.55 -29.24 0.95
CA ILE A 191 17.42 -29.42 0.04
C ILE A 191 17.21 -28.15 -0.78
N THR A 192 17.15 -27.01 -0.12
CA THR A 192 17.01 -25.70 -0.78
C THR A 192 18.22 -25.39 -1.66
N ALA A 193 19.44 -25.82 -1.26
CA ALA A 193 20.64 -25.66 -2.07
C ALA A 193 20.55 -26.43 -3.40
N GLN A 194 20.04 -27.67 -3.37
CA GLN A 194 19.79 -28.46 -4.59
C GLN A 194 18.75 -27.82 -5.50
N GLU A 195 17.64 -27.32 -4.95
CA GLU A 195 16.64 -26.57 -5.69
C GLU A 195 17.24 -25.31 -6.32
N ALA A 196 17.99 -24.53 -5.56
CA ALA A 196 18.61 -23.30 -6.03
C ALA A 196 19.62 -23.54 -7.14
N GLN A 197 20.43 -24.59 -7.03
CA GLN A 197 21.38 -24.95 -8.09
C GLN A 197 20.65 -25.26 -9.40
N HIS A 198 19.49 -25.88 -9.36
CA HIS A 198 18.71 -26.21 -10.56
C HIS A 198 17.89 -25.02 -11.07
N PHE A 199 17.07 -24.39 -10.20
CA PHE A 199 16.12 -23.35 -10.62
C PHE A 199 16.76 -21.99 -10.79
N LEU A 200 17.79 -21.63 -10.00
CA LEU A 200 18.44 -20.33 -10.07
C LEU A 200 19.80 -20.37 -10.80
N SER A 201 20.24 -21.56 -11.21
CA SER A 201 21.48 -21.79 -11.96
C SER A 201 22.75 -21.31 -11.22
N ARG A 202 22.71 -21.26 -9.88
CA ARG A 202 23.85 -20.94 -9.02
C ARG A 202 23.97 -21.93 -7.86
N LYS A 203 25.16 -22.45 -7.64
CA LYS A 203 25.47 -23.26 -6.46
C LYS A 203 25.50 -22.36 -5.22
N THR A 204 24.94 -22.84 -4.12
CA THR A 204 25.01 -22.20 -2.82
C THR A 204 26.44 -22.16 -2.31
N ASP A 205 26.93 -21.00 -1.89
CA ASP A 205 28.29 -20.83 -1.37
C ASP A 205 28.38 -21.39 0.05
N ILE A 206 27.43 -21.06 0.91
CA ILE A 206 27.38 -21.55 2.31
C ILE A 206 25.91 -21.86 2.66
N ILE A 207 25.70 -23.00 3.30
CA ILE A 207 24.38 -23.28 3.91
C ILE A 207 24.36 -22.64 5.30
N THR A 208 23.37 -21.78 5.52
CA THR A 208 23.15 -21.06 6.78
C THR A 208 21.90 -21.60 7.49
N PRO A 209 22.01 -22.68 8.28
CA PRO A 209 20.87 -23.26 8.97
C PRO A 209 20.22 -22.25 9.93
N ASN A 210 18.90 -22.31 10.05
CA ASN A 210 18.17 -21.43 10.95
C ASN A 210 18.32 -21.88 12.40
N GLY A 211 18.77 -20.97 13.26
CA GLY A 211 18.94 -21.23 14.68
C GLY A 211 17.63 -21.06 15.48
N PHE A 212 17.69 -21.50 16.72
CA PHE A 212 16.62 -21.38 17.70
C PHE A 212 17.12 -20.66 18.95
N ASN A 213 16.23 -19.87 19.58
CA ASN A 213 16.47 -19.24 20.88
C ASN A 213 15.68 -20.00 21.96
N ASP A 214 16.36 -20.62 22.90
CA ASP A 214 15.79 -21.42 23.98
C ASP A 214 15.27 -20.58 25.16
N ALA A 215 15.42 -19.27 25.15
CA ALA A 215 14.89 -18.36 26.18
C ALA A 215 13.36 -18.43 26.35
N ILE A 216 12.65 -18.89 25.28
CA ILE A 216 11.19 -19.10 25.35
C ILE A 216 10.80 -20.41 26.06
N VAL A 217 11.75 -21.34 26.26
CA VAL A 217 11.48 -22.61 26.96
C VAL A 217 11.43 -22.34 28.46
N PRO A 218 10.41 -22.85 29.17
CA PRO A 218 10.33 -22.66 30.60
C PRO A 218 11.54 -23.23 31.36
N ALA A 219 11.96 -22.51 32.41
CA ALA A 219 13.03 -22.99 33.27
C ALA A 219 12.64 -24.34 33.90
N GLU A 220 13.67 -25.21 34.15
CA GLU A 220 13.50 -26.58 34.64
C GLU A 220 12.56 -26.65 35.89
N LYS A 221 12.73 -25.75 36.82
CA LYS A 221 11.92 -25.68 38.06
C LYS A 221 10.41 -25.46 37.83
N ASP A 222 10.04 -24.89 36.69
CA ASP A 222 8.67 -24.55 36.33
C ASP A 222 8.09 -25.49 35.26
N PHE A 223 8.93 -26.33 34.65
CA PHE A 223 8.60 -27.15 33.48
C PHE A 223 7.47 -28.12 33.75
N ASP A 224 7.59 -28.94 34.79
CA ASP A 224 6.57 -29.97 35.15
C ASP A 224 5.22 -29.36 35.51
N LYS A 225 5.21 -28.23 36.23
CA LYS A 225 4.01 -27.50 36.58
C LYS A 225 3.29 -26.98 35.33
N LYS A 226 4.05 -26.36 34.40
CA LYS A 226 3.48 -25.87 33.16
C LYS A 226 3.00 -27.01 32.25
N ARG A 227 3.75 -28.11 32.17
CA ARG A 227 3.37 -29.30 31.43
C ARG A 227 2.05 -29.86 31.95
N LYS A 228 1.89 -30.00 33.29
CA LYS A 228 0.66 -30.48 33.88
C LYS A 228 -0.52 -29.59 33.56
N ALA A 229 -0.40 -28.28 33.71
CA ALA A 229 -1.46 -27.32 33.40
C ALA A 229 -1.86 -27.34 31.93
N ALA A 230 -0.90 -27.41 31.01
CA ALA A 230 -1.12 -27.52 29.56
C ALA A 230 -1.90 -28.80 29.23
N ARG A 231 -1.47 -29.92 29.80
CA ARG A 231 -2.11 -31.20 29.63
C ARG A 231 -3.55 -31.26 30.11
N GLU A 232 -3.81 -30.71 31.31
CA GLU A 232 -5.16 -30.55 31.84
C GLU A 232 -6.05 -29.72 30.92
N ARG A 233 -5.52 -28.59 30.36
CA ARG A 233 -6.27 -27.75 29.43
C ARG A 233 -6.60 -28.49 28.12
N LEU A 234 -5.64 -29.19 27.52
CA LEU A 234 -5.87 -30.01 26.34
C LEU A 234 -6.95 -31.07 26.58
N ILE A 235 -6.85 -31.84 27.66
CA ILE A 235 -7.84 -32.87 28.00
C ILE A 235 -9.21 -32.27 28.24
N ASN A 236 -9.33 -31.17 29.01
CA ASN A 236 -10.60 -30.53 29.31
C ASN A 236 -11.31 -30.02 28.04
N VAL A 237 -10.58 -29.37 27.13
CA VAL A 237 -11.14 -28.94 25.84
C VAL A 237 -11.60 -30.12 24.99
N ALA A 238 -10.82 -31.18 24.91
CA ALA A 238 -11.22 -32.39 24.19
C ALA A 238 -12.47 -33.04 24.81
N GLN A 239 -12.51 -33.22 26.12
CA GLN A 239 -13.69 -33.80 26.82
C GLN A 239 -14.95 -32.98 26.60
N ALA A 240 -14.85 -31.64 26.71
CA ALA A 240 -15.97 -30.74 26.49
C ALA A 240 -16.47 -30.77 25.02
N LEU A 241 -15.55 -30.99 24.05
CA LEU A 241 -15.93 -31.07 22.66
C LEU A 241 -16.54 -32.41 22.27
N VAL A 242 -15.92 -33.54 22.69
CA VAL A 242 -16.41 -34.89 22.33
C VAL A 242 -17.52 -35.39 23.28
N THR A 243 -17.72 -34.72 24.39
CA THR A 243 -18.70 -35.06 25.47
C THR A 243 -18.54 -36.48 26.00
N GLN A 244 -17.29 -36.91 26.15
CA GLN A 244 -16.89 -38.21 26.68
C GLN A 244 -15.70 -38.02 27.64
N PRO A 245 -15.60 -38.79 28.71
CA PRO A 245 -14.44 -38.75 29.58
C PRO A 245 -13.18 -39.24 28.80
N ILE A 246 -12.07 -38.50 28.93
CA ILE A 246 -10.76 -38.86 28.42
C ILE A 246 -9.86 -39.09 29.62
N ASN A 247 -9.17 -40.22 29.63
CA ASN A 247 -8.28 -40.56 30.73
C ASN A 247 -7.10 -39.57 30.81
N GLU A 248 -6.73 -39.12 31.98
CA GLU A 248 -5.64 -38.16 32.22
C GLU A 248 -4.26 -38.67 31.67
N ASN A 249 -4.10 -39.99 31.60
CA ASN A 249 -2.91 -40.63 31.08
C ASN A 249 -2.96 -40.90 29.56
N THR A 250 -4.07 -40.52 28.88
CA THR A 250 -4.17 -40.65 27.40
C THR A 250 -3.03 -39.90 26.74
N LYS A 251 -2.32 -40.56 25.80
CA LYS A 251 -1.24 -39.90 25.07
C LYS A 251 -1.81 -38.85 24.11
N ILE A 252 -1.14 -37.68 24.06
CA ILE A 252 -1.57 -36.54 23.28
C ILE A 252 -0.53 -36.23 22.21
N VAL A 253 -0.95 -36.25 20.97
CA VAL A 253 -0.08 -35.90 19.83
C VAL A 253 -0.65 -34.73 19.03
N ALA A 254 0.21 -34.02 18.31
CA ALA A 254 -0.26 -32.92 17.48
C ALA A 254 0.53 -32.76 16.17
N ILE A 255 -0.12 -32.09 15.22
CA ILE A 255 0.50 -31.42 14.07
C ILE A 255 0.15 -29.94 14.14
N SER A 256 1.11 -29.07 13.82
CA SER A 256 0.91 -27.61 13.76
C SER A 256 1.63 -27.02 12.56
N GLY A 257 1.23 -25.82 12.15
CA GLY A 257 1.86 -25.11 11.05
C GLY A 257 0.86 -24.33 10.19
N ARG A 258 1.30 -23.90 9.00
CA ARG A 258 0.43 -23.22 8.04
C ARG A 258 -0.50 -24.19 7.35
N TYR A 259 -1.65 -23.71 6.85
CA TYR A 259 -2.62 -24.49 6.12
C TYR A 259 -2.13 -24.85 4.70
N GLU A 260 -1.11 -25.66 4.62
CA GLU A 260 -0.58 -26.24 3.38
C GLU A 260 -0.76 -27.75 3.41
N PHE A 261 -1.96 -28.22 3.04
CA PHE A 261 -2.50 -29.55 3.32
C PHE A 261 -1.53 -30.69 3.00
N ARG A 262 -0.96 -30.70 1.76
CA ARG A 262 0.02 -31.70 1.31
C ARG A 262 1.44 -31.36 1.76
N ASN A 263 1.86 -30.09 1.60
CA ASN A 263 3.24 -29.70 1.84
C ASN A 263 3.66 -29.87 3.30
N LYS A 264 2.76 -29.58 4.23
CA LYS A 264 3.00 -29.80 5.67
C LYS A 264 2.71 -31.22 6.13
N GLY A 265 2.17 -32.09 5.24
CA GLY A 265 1.85 -33.48 5.53
C GLY A 265 0.65 -33.67 6.45
N ILE A 266 -0.28 -32.70 6.45
CA ILE A 266 -1.54 -32.76 7.22
C ILE A 266 -2.35 -33.98 6.76
N ASP A 267 -2.36 -34.24 5.45
CA ASP A 267 -2.96 -35.42 4.82
C ASP A 267 -2.39 -36.71 5.40
N ALA A 268 -1.07 -36.86 5.44
CA ALA A 268 -0.39 -38.06 5.94
C ALA A 268 -0.60 -38.29 7.44
N PHE A 269 -0.65 -37.18 8.22
CA PHE A 269 -0.98 -37.24 9.64
C PHE A 269 -2.39 -37.77 9.88
N ILE A 270 -3.41 -37.24 9.16
CA ILE A 270 -4.80 -37.67 9.30
C ILE A 270 -4.96 -39.13 8.84
N ASP A 271 -4.30 -39.51 7.75
CA ASP A 271 -4.34 -40.90 7.24
C ASP A 271 -3.73 -41.88 8.24
N ALA A 272 -2.63 -41.52 8.88
CA ALA A 272 -2.03 -42.31 9.94
C ALA A 272 -2.96 -42.46 11.15
N LEU A 273 -3.65 -41.39 11.56
CA LEU A 273 -4.67 -41.44 12.63
C LEU A 273 -5.83 -42.40 12.25
N GLY A 274 -6.31 -42.30 11.01
CA GLY A 274 -7.36 -43.21 10.49
C GLY A 274 -6.92 -44.67 10.46
N ALA A 275 -5.71 -44.94 9.97
CA ALA A 275 -5.14 -46.26 9.96
C ALA A 275 -4.94 -46.82 11.38
N LEU A 276 -4.52 -45.98 12.33
CA LEU A 276 -4.38 -46.37 13.74
C LEU A 276 -5.76 -46.64 14.40
N ASN A 277 -6.78 -45.84 14.10
CA ASN A 277 -8.14 -46.04 14.63
C ASN A 277 -8.75 -47.38 14.15
N ARG A 278 -8.50 -47.75 12.91
CA ARG A 278 -8.98 -49.03 12.32
C ARG A 278 -8.12 -50.24 12.69
N ASN A 279 -6.98 -50.07 13.31
CA ASN A 279 -6.10 -51.18 13.66
C ASN A 279 -6.68 -51.99 14.83
N PRO A 280 -7.12 -53.25 14.61
CA PRO A 280 -7.74 -54.05 15.68
C PRO A 280 -6.78 -54.46 16.81
N LYS A 281 -5.48 -54.33 16.59
CA LYS A 281 -4.46 -54.58 17.62
C LYS A 281 -4.28 -53.39 18.56
N ASN A 282 -4.68 -52.18 18.14
CA ASN A 282 -4.63 -51.00 19.00
C ASN A 282 -5.78 -51.04 20.02
N LYS A 283 -5.40 -51.16 21.31
CA LYS A 283 -6.37 -51.14 22.42
C LYS A 283 -6.29 -49.86 23.24
N LYS A 284 -5.29 -49.01 23.00
CA LYS A 284 -5.03 -47.75 23.75
C LYS A 284 -5.65 -46.56 23.03
N GLU A 285 -6.07 -45.61 23.83
CA GLU A 285 -6.61 -44.34 23.31
C GLU A 285 -5.51 -43.35 22.99
N LEU A 286 -5.69 -42.60 21.88
CA LEU A 286 -4.84 -41.48 21.45
C LEU A 286 -5.70 -40.25 21.28
N LEU A 287 -5.25 -39.12 21.82
CA LEU A 287 -5.83 -37.79 21.56
C LEU A 287 -4.92 -37.05 20.59
N ALA A 288 -5.45 -36.64 19.44
CA ALA A 288 -4.71 -35.99 18.39
C ALA A 288 -5.23 -34.58 18.13
N TYR A 289 -4.34 -33.61 18.09
CA TYR A 289 -4.64 -32.23 17.79
C TYR A 289 -4.12 -31.83 16.41
N ILE A 290 -4.95 -31.11 15.65
CA ILE A 290 -4.61 -30.43 14.42
C ILE A 290 -4.66 -28.95 14.72
N LEU A 291 -3.49 -28.31 14.94
CA LEU A 291 -3.34 -26.91 15.32
C LEU A 291 -2.94 -26.10 14.08
N ILE A 292 -3.89 -25.93 13.16
CA ILE A 292 -3.65 -25.32 11.84
C ILE A 292 -4.58 -24.12 11.67
N PRO A 293 -4.09 -22.89 11.75
CA PRO A 293 -4.92 -21.70 11.63
C PRO A 293 -5.48 -21.53 10.23
N THR A 294 -6.76 -21.20 10.18
CA THR A 294 -7.48 -20.81 8.95
C THR A 294 -8.59 -19.81 9.32
N ALA A 295 -9.34 -19.34 8.34
CA ALA A 295 -10.49 -18.46 8.60
C ALA A 295 -11.56 -19.18 9.43
N TYR A 296 -12.07 -18.53 10.45
CA TYR A 296 -13.19 -19.01 11.29
C TYR A 296 -14.06 -17.84 11.72
N ASP A 297 -15.34 -18.12 12.03
CA ASP A 297 -16.31 -17.09 12.41
C ASP A 297 -16.27 -16.79 13.92
N ALA A 298 -16.32 -17.84 14.75
CA ALA A 298 -16.38 -17.72 16.21
C ALA A 298 -15.96 -19.02 16.90
N PRO A 299 -15.62 -18.99 18.21
CA PRO A 299 -15.51 -20.20 19.02
C PRO A 299 -16.80 -21.02 19.05
N ASN A 300 -16.69 -22.33 19.10
CA ASN A 300 -17.82 -23.25 19.18
C ASN A 300 -18.59 -23.08 20.51
N GLN A 301 -19.80 -22.54 20.46
CA GLN A 301 -20.60 -22.23 21.63
C GLN A 301 -20.98 -23.46 22.45
N GLY A 302 -21.26 -24.59 21.80
CA GLY A 302 -21.54 -25.88 22.50
C GLY A 302 -20.33 -26.34 23.32
N LEU A 303 -19.11 -26.21 22.74
CA LEU A 303 -17.86 -26.46 23.44
C LEU A 303 -17.68 -25.52 24.63
N LEU A 304 -17.90 -24.21 24.48
CA LEU A 304 -17.76 -23.23 25.56
C LEU A 304 -18.75 -23.50 26.68
N ASN A 305 -19.99 -23.80 26.34
CA ASN A 305 -21.00 -24.16 27.35
C ASN A 305 -20.58 -25.39 28.14
N ASN A 306 -20.07 -26.43 27.47
CA ASN A 306 -19.60 -27.66 28.15
C ASN A 306 -18.33 -27.43 28.98
N LEU A 307 -17.46 -26.50 28.59
CA LEU A 307 -16.29 -26.07 29.40
C LEU A 307 -16.69 -25.33 30.67
N HIS A 308 -17.71 -24.48 30.61
CA HIS A 308 -18.20 -23.71 31.73
C HIS A 308 -19.10 -24.55 32.67
N HIS A 309 -19.79 -25.58 32.15
CA HIS A 309 -20.73 -26.43 32.84
C HIS A 309 -20.42 -27.92 32.67
N PRO A 310 -19.25 -28.41 33.12
CA PRO A 310 -18.82 -29.78 32.90
C PRO A 310 -19.76 -30.83 33.54
N GLU A 311 -20.59 -30.40 34.50
CA GLU A 311 -21.62 -31.23 35.13
C GLU A 311 -22.91 -31.42 34.29
N LYS A 312 -23.07 -30.64 33.19
CA LYS A 312 -24.27 -30.64 32.33
C LYS A 312 -23.90 -30.63 30.85
N THR A 313 -22.99 -31.49 30.45
CA THR A 313 -22.52 -31.52 29.05
C THR A 313 -23.65 -31.91 28.09
N THR A 314 -23.72 -31.17 26.96
CA THR A 314 -24.64 -31.46 25.85
C THR A 314 -23.84 -31.89 24.62
N PRO A 315 -24.32 -32.86 23.79
CA PRO A 315 -23.64 -33.29 22.61
C PRO A 315 -23.40 -32.13 21.63
N ASN A 316 -22.17 -32.00 21.16
CA ASN A 316 -21.82 -31.05 20.09
C ASN A 316 -22.15 -31.65 18.71
N GLU A 317 -22.70 -30.82 17.82
CA GLU A 317 -22.93 -31.21 16.44
C GLU A 317 -21.62 -31.48 15.70
N GLN A 318 -20.63 -30.58 15.88
CA GLN A 318 -19.30 -30.67 15.31
C GLN A 318 -18.28 -31.11 16.36
N LYS A 319 -18.08 -32.42 16.49
CA LYS A 319 -17.22 -33.03 17.51
C LYS A 319 -15.71 -32.88 17.28
N HIS A 320 -15.30 -32.24 16.18
CA HIS A 320 -13.89 -32.07 15.83
C HIS A 320 -13.42 -30.62 15.97
N LEU A 321 -14.33 -29.64 15.82
CA LEU A 321 -13.99 -28.24 15.64
C LEU A 321 -14.09 -27.42 16.91
N THR A 322 -13.01 -26.81 17.32
CA THR A 322 -12.99 -25.85 18.42
C THR A 322 -13.61 -24.50 18.03
N HIS A 323 -13.66 -24.17 16.75
CA HIS A 323 -14.23 -22.94 16.19
C HIS A 323 -15.08 -23.27 14.97
N ILE A 324 -16.04 -22.42 14.65
CA ILE A 324 -16.93 -22.57 13.51
C ILE A 324 -16.21 -22.14 12.24
N LEU A 325 -16.15 -22.99 11.25
CA LEU A 325 -15.60 -22.68 9.94
C LEU A 325 -16.69 -22.11 9.01
N PRO A 326 -16.41 -21.04 8.21
CA PRO A 326 -17.37 -20.47 7.26
C PRO A 326 -17.86 -21.50 6.23
N ASP A 327 -16.98 -22.40 5.79
CA ASP A 327 -17.29 -23.48 4.81
C ASP A 327 -16.73 -24.83 5.31
N VAL A 328 -17.38 -25.41 6.29
CA VAL A 328 -16.97 -26.69 6.89
C VAL A 328 -17.00 -27.85 5.90
N TYR A 329 -17.90 -27.82 4.92
CA TYR A 329 -18.08 -28.91 3.96
C TYR A 329 -16.97 -28.96 2.88
N ASN A 330 -16.35 -27.84 2.58
CA ASN A 330 -15.26 -27.76 1.60
C ASN A 330 -13.86 -27.73 2.22
N ASP A 331 -13.76 -27.63 3.53
CA ASP A 331 -12.46 -27.66 4.22
C ASP A 331 -11.73 -28.99 4.01
N ALA A 332 -10.47 -28.96 3.56
CA ALA A 332 -9.72 -30.16 3.20
C ALA A 332 -9.39 -31.06 4.42
N ILE A 333 -9.15 -30.45 5.58
CA ILE A 333 -8.88 -31.17 6.84
C ILE A 333 -10.14 -31.90 7.29
N VAL A 334 -11.27 -31.22 7.31
CA VAL A 334 -12.57 -31.81 7.73
C VAL A 334 -12.99 -32.91 6.77
N LYS A 335 -12.85 -32.70 5.45
CA LYS A 335 -13.09 -33.75 4.45
C LYS A 335 -12.25 -34.98 4.73
N ARG A 336 -10.94 -34.80 4.96
CA ARG A 336 -10.03 -35.92 5.20
C ARG A 336 -10.32 -36.65 6.50
N ILE A 337 -10.67 -35.94 7.58
CA ILE A 337 -11.14 -36.57 8.82
C ILE A 337 -12.35 -37.44 8.58
N ASN A 338 -13.34 -36.98 7.79
CA ASN A 338 -14.53 -37.73 7.45
C ASN A 338 -14.22 -38.96 6.56
N GLU A 339 -13.38 -38.80 5.52
CA GLU A 339 -12.92 -39.91 4.65
C GLU A 339 -12.23 -41.01 5.46
N GLN A 340 -11.44 -40.66 6.47
CA GLN A 340 -10.75 -41.58 7.36
C GLN A 340 -11.66 -42.15 8.47
N GLN A 341 -12.95 -41.75 8.51
CA GLN A 341 -13.95 -42.22 9.48
C GLN A 341 -13.59 -41.95 10.95
N LEU A 342 -12.91 -40.83 11.19
CA LEU A 342 -12.51 -40.38 12.52
C LEU A 342 -13.64 -39.52 13.12
N PHE A 343 -14.71 -40.13 13.61
CA PHE A 343 -15.93 -39.42 14.02
C PHE A 343 -16.00 -39.11 15.51
N ASN A 344 -14.95 -39.36 16.29
CA ASN A 344 -14.90 -39.17 17.73
C ASN A 344 -16.05 -39.93 18.47
N ARG A 345 -16.40 -41.10 17.98
CA ARG A 345 -17.37 -41.99 18.62
C ARG A 345 -16.80 -42.59 19.90
N LYS A 346 -17.65 -43.16 20.74
CA LYS A 346 -17.23 -43.82 21.99
C LYS A 346 -16.27 -44.98 21.77
N GLU A 347 -16.48 -45.70 20.66
CA GLU A 347 -15.68 -46.88 20.28
C GLU A 347 -14.36 -46.52 19.56
N ASP A 348 -14.25 -45.30 19.01
CA ASP A 348 -13.05 -44.80 18.33
C ASP A 348 -11.88 -44.71 19.32
N LYS A 349 -10.74 -45.35 18.98
CA LYS A 349 -9.52 -45.29 19.80
C LYS A 349 -8.71 -44.02 19.57
N VAL A 350 -8.95 -43.35 18.48
CA VAL A 350 -8.30 -42.05 18.16
C VAL A 350 -9.36 -40.97 18.19
N LYS A 351 -9.15 -39.97 19.06
CA LYS A 351 -9.94 -38.74 19.11
C LYS A 351 -9.19 -37.62 18.43
N VAL A 352 -9.85 -36.92 17.51
CA VAL A 352 -9.22 -35.85 16.70
C VAL A 352 -9.88 -34.52 16.98
N ILE A 353 -9.09 -33.53 17.33
CA ILE A 353 -9.52 -32.14 17.60
C ILE A 353 -8.83 -31.20 16.62
N PHE A 354 -9.59 -30.46 15.84
CA PHE A 354 -9.09 -29.44 14.93
C PHE A 354 -9.33 -28.06 15.51
N CYS A 355 -8.23 -27.31 15.75
CA CYS A 355 -8.23 -25.90 16.17
C CYS A 355 -7.80 -25.04 14.98
N PRO A 356 -8.71 -24.30 14.33
CA PRO A 356 -8.43 -23.44 13.19
C PRO A 356 -7.96 -22.03 13.58
N SER A 357 -7.70 -21.77 14.87
CA SER A 357 -7.31 -20.46 15.36
C SER A 357 -5.80 -20.35 15.59
N TYR A 358 -5.27 -19.11 15.46
CA TYR A 358 -3.95 -18.79 15.99
C TYR A 358 -3.96 -18.84 17.52
N LEU A 359 -3.05 -19.62 18.07
CA LEU A 359 -2.87 -19.79 19.52
C LEU A 359 -1.95 -18.71 20.08
N ASN A 360 -2.49 -17.51 20.27
CA ASN A 360 -1.80 -16.32 20.75
C ASN A 360 -2.20 -15.92 22.18
N GLY A 361 -2.94 -16.77 22.89
CA GLY A 361 -3.45 -16.53 24.23
C GLY A 361 -4.87 -15.91 24.28
N ASN A 362 -5.48 -15.59 23.12
CA ASN A 362 -6.81 -14.94 23.03
C ASN A 362 -7.72 -15.62 22.00
N ASP A 363 -7.56 -16.93 21.78
CA ASP A 363 -8.34 -17.70 20.81
C ASP A 363 -9.81 -17.95 21.26
N GLY A 364 -10.15 -17.63 22.47
CA GLY A 364 -11.51 -17.81 23.02
C GLY A 364 -11.84 -19.24 23.47
N VAL A 365 -10.99 -20.23 23.22
CA VAL A 365 -11.14 -21.65 23.63
C VAL A 365 -10.04 -22.07 24.59
N PHE A 366 -8.79 -22.09 24.16
CA PHE A 366 -7.65 -22.46 25.02
C PHE A 366 -7.21 -21.29 25.88
N ASN A 367 -7.13 -20.09 25.29
CA ASN A 367 -6.60 -18.86 25.88
C ASN A 367 -5.17 -19.05 26.44
N LEU A 368 -4.38 -19.86 25.75
CA LEU A 368 -2.99 -20.13 26.00
C LEU A 368 -2.21 -19.97 24.69
N SER A 369 -0.93 -19.62 24.79
CA SER A 369 -0.08 -19.55 23.61
C SER A 369 0.22 -20.95 23.07
N TYR A 370 0.65 -21.00 21.78
CA TYR A 370 1.09 -22.26 21.17
C TYR A 370 2.15 -22.98 22.03
N TYR A 371 3.15 -22.25 22.52
CA TYR A 371 4.22 -22.82 23.34
C TYR A 371 3.72 -23.30 24.72
N ASP A 372 2.74 -22.61 25.32
CA ASP A 372 2.14 -23.05 26.56
C ASP A 372 1.32 -24.35 26.39
N LEU A 373 0.82 -24.64 25.19
CA LEU A 373 0.13 -25.90 24.88
C LEU A 373 1.10 -27.02 24.42
N LEU A 374 2.13 -26.67 23.64
CA LEU A 374 3.12 -27.59 23.11
C LEU A 374 3.76 -28.43 24.21
N ILE A 375 4.13 -27.82 25.31
CA ILE A 375 4.75 -28.50 26.46
C ILE A 375 3.90 -29.64 27.04
N GLY A 376 2.57 -29.62 26.83
CA GLY A 376 1.62 -30.65 27.32
C GLY A 376 1.55 -31.91 26.46
N LEU A 377 2.15 -31.91 25.27
CA LEU A 377 2.09 -33.03 24.33
C LEU A 377 3.06 -34.17 24.69
N ASP A 378 2.75 -35.38 24.23
CA ASP A 378 3.62 -36.55 24.33
C ASP A 378 4.39 -36.83 23.05
N GLY A 379 3.96 -36.27 21.92
CA GLY A 379 4.63 -36.35 20.64
C GLY A 379 4.05 -35.41 19.61
N THR A 380 4.83 -35.07 18.59
CA THR A 380 4.37 -34.34 17.41
C THR A 380 4.74 -35.06 16.13
N ALA A 381 4.02 -34.79 15.04
CA ALA A 381 4.42 -35.33 13.74
C ALA A 381 4.26 -34.26 12.66
N PHE A 382 5.34 -33.99 11.95
CA PHE A 382 5.44 -33.02 10.85
C PHE A 382 5.92 -33.73 9.58
N PRO A 383 5.09 -34.58 8.99
CA PRO A 383 5.50 -35.40 7.85
C PRO A 383 5.50 -34.59 6.54
N SER A 384 6.25 -33.49 6.53
CA SER A 384 6.25 -32.51 5.46
C SER A 384 6.79 -33.06 4.14
N TYR A 385 6.11 -32.73 3.03
CA TYR A 385 6.59 -32.97 1.67
C TYR A 385 7.48 -31.82 1.16
N TYR A 386 7.14 -30.58 1.54
CA TYR A 386 7.93 -29.39 1.21
C TYR A 386 8.17 -28.54 2.46
N GLU A 387 9.36 -28.60 2.99
CA GLU A 387 9.76 -27.86 4.21
C GLU A 387 11.23 -27.45 4.14
N PRO A 388 11.54 -26.26 3.63
CA PRO A 388 12.93 -25.81 3.45
C PRO A 388 13.82 -25.92 4.68
N TRP A 389 13.26 -25.61 5.87
CA TRP A 389 13.94 -25.84 7.15
C TRP A 389 13.07 -26.70 8.07
N GLY A 390 12.10 -26.12 8.75
CA GLY A 390 11.20 -26.78 9.70
C GLY A 390 11.49 -26.41 11.14
N TYR A 391 10.92 -25.28 11.57
CA TYR A 391 11.01 -24.85 12.97
C TYR A 391 10.16 -25.73 13.89
N THR A 392 8.99 -26.18 13.47
CA THR A 392 8.06 -26.93 14.31
C THR A 392 8.63 -28.22 14.91
N PRO A 393 9.38 -29.08 14.21
CA PRO A 393 10.05 -30.20 14.86
C PRO A 393 11.18 -29.76 15.81
N LEU A 394 11.91 -28.66 15.50
CA LEU A 394 12.95 -28.12 16.38
C LEU A 394 12.35 -27.56 17.67
N GLU A 395 11.27 -26.80 17.58
CA GLU A 395 10.52 -26.27 18.74
C GLU A 395 9.99 -27.41 19.61
N SER A 396 9.43 -28.45 18.99
CA SER A 396 8.95 -29.61 19.72
C SER A 396 10.07 -30.24 20.56
N LEU A 397 11.26 -30.47 19.97
CA LEU A 397 12.41 -30.99 20.69
C LEU A 397 12.87 -30.08 21.84
N ALA A 398 12.90 -28.75 21.60
CA ALA A 398 13.27 -27.77 22.62
C ALA A 398 12.31 -27.79 23.82
N PHE A 399 11.01 -28.00 23.58
CA PHE A 399 9.98 -28.18 24.61
C PHE A 399 9.89 -29.62 25.14
N LYS A 400 10.93 -30.42 24.94
CA LYS A 400 11.03 -31.80 25.38
C LYS A 400 9.92 -32.72 24.84
N VAL A 401 9.44 -32.44 23.62
CA VAL A 401 8.43 -33.27 22.95
C VAL A 401 9.06 -34.05 21.80
N PRO A 402 9.09 -35.37 21.87
CA PRO A 402 9.57 -36.21 20.78
C PRO A 402 8.79 -35.95 19.48
N THR A 403 9.47 -36.00 18.35
CA THR A 403 8.86 -35.56 17.08
C THR A 403 9.17 -36.50 15.91
N ILE A 404 8.25 -36.53 14.95
CA ILE A 404 8.41 -37.19 13.65
C ILE A 404 8.53 -36.12 12.58
N THR A 405 9.54 -36.21 11.73
CA THR A 405 9.73 -35.34 10.56
C THR A 405 10.14 -36.19 9.36
N THR A 406 10.55 -35.58 8.26
CA THR A 406 10.93 -36.30 7.03
C THR A 406 12.29 -35.90 6.50
N THR A 407 12.82 -36.69 5.56
CA THR A 407 14.04 -36.35 4.81
C THR A 407 13.83 -35.20 3.82
N LEU A 408 12.59 -34.74 3.57
CA LEU A 408 12.24 -33.58 2.76
C LEU A 408 12.01 -32.31 3.61
N ALA A 409 12.27 -32.37 4.92
CA ALA A 409 12.37 -31.23 5.80
C ALA A 409 13.85 -30.94 6.07
N GLY A 410 14.27 -29.67 5.82
CA GLY A 410 15.68 -29.30 5.94
C GLY A 410 16.30 -29.61 7.30
N PHE A 411 15.60 -29.30 8.41
CA PHE A 411 16.01 -29.63 9.76
C PHE A 411 16.11 -31.16 9.98
N GLY A 412 15.13 -31.92 9.53
CA GLY A 412 15.12 -33.39 9.63
C GLY A 412 16.32 -34.00 8.92
N LYS A 413 16.57 -33.58 7.66
CA LYS A 413 17.74 -34.04 6.91
C LYS A 413 19.04 -33.64 7.61
N TRP A 414 19.15 -32.38 8.06
CA TRP A 414 20.33 -31.87 8.73
C TRP A 414 20.64 -32.64 10.02
N VAL A 415 19.65 -32.92 10.88
CA VAL A 415 19.82 -33.75 12.07
C VAL A 415 20.28 -35.18 11.71
N ASN A 416 19.70 -35.74 10.64
CA ASN A 416 20.06 -37.09 10.18
C ASN A 416 21.53 -37.19 9.74
N ASP A 417 22.03 -36.18 9.07
CA ASP A 417 23.39 -36.14 8.53
C ASP A 417 24.43 -35.82 9.61
N PHE A 418 24.13 -34.93 10.55
CA PHE A 418 25.11 -34.50 11.58
C PHE A 418 24.98 -35.21 12.93
N TYR A 419 23.93 -36.01 13.15
CA TYR A 419 23.62 -36.62 14.44
C TYR A 419 23.05 -38.02 14.30
N PRO A 420 23.77 -38.90 13.65
CA PRO A 420 23.30 -40.26 13.40
C PRO A 420 22.93 -41.08 14.65
N GLU A 421 23.45 -40.76 15.86
CA GLU A 421 23.24 -41.54 17.09
C GLU A 421 22.01 -41.12 17.93
N LYS A 422 21.29 -40.21 17.49
CA LYS A 422 20.26 -39.41 18.13
C LYS A 422 18.95 -39.92 18.45
N GLN A 423 18.81 -40.80 18.06
CA GLN A 423 17.70 -41.13 17.35
C GLN A 423 16.41 -41.60 17.96
N LYS A 424 16.22 -41.62 19.24
CA LYS A 424 14.93 -42.01 19.83
C LYS A 424 13.97 -40.87 20.00
N ALA A 425 14.45 -39.59 20.06
CA ALA A 425 13.61 -38.45 20.29
C ALA A 425 13.12 -37.77 19.00
N ILE A 426 13.79 -38.01 17.85
CA ILE A 426 13.36 -37.54 16.55
C ILE A 426 13.42 -38.69 15.54
N GLU A 427 12.31 -39.00 14.92
CA GLU A 427 12.22 -39.91 13.81
C GLU A 427 12.21 -39.15 12.49
N VAL A 428 13.20 -39.40 11.64
CA VAL A 428 13.31 -38.80 10.31
C VAL A 428 12.87 -39.82 9.27
N VAL A 429 11.61 -39.78 8.88
CA VAL A 429 11.02 -40.72 7.91
C VAL A 429 11.51 -40.39 6.51
N THR A 430 11.95 -41.38 5.77
CA THR A 430 12.29 -41.21 4.35
C THR A 430 11.02 -40.90 3.58
N ARG A 431 10.98 -39.71 2.93
CA ARG A 431 9.87 -39.26 2.08
C ARG A 431 10.38 -38.96 0.68
N THR A 432 9.62 -39.37 -0.33
CA THR A 432 9.85 -39.13 -1.76
C THR A 432 8.53 -38.78 -2.42
N ASP A 433 8.55 -38.43 -3.72
CA ASP A 433 7.32 -38.14 -4.48
C ASP A 433 6.35 -39.30 -4.56
N SER A 434 6.83 -40.56 -4.38
CA SER A 434 6.07 -41.79 -4.67
C SER A 434 5.83 -42.69 -3.47
N ASN A 435 6.39 -42.44 -2.29
CA ASN A 435 6.32 -43.37 -1.15
C ASN A 435 5.33 -42.96 -0.05
N TYR A 436 4.25 -42.26 -0.41
CA TYR A 436 3.28 -41.73 0.57
C TYR A 436 2.76 -42.79 1.56
N GLY A 437 2.43 -44.01 1.05
CA GLY A 437 1.94 -45.10 1.89
C GLY A 437 2.96 -45.53 2.97
N ASP A 438 4.23 -45.58 2.63
CA ASP A 438 5.31 -45.91 3.57
C ASP A 438 5.48 -44.88 4.67
N VAL A 439 5.31 -43.61 4.30
CA VAL A 439 5.31 -42.48 5.27
C VAL A 439 4.18 -42.65 6.27
N VAL A 440 2.96 -42.85 5.81
CA VAL A 440 1.80 -43.15 6.68
C VAL A 440 2.05 -44.34 7.59
N ALA A 441 2.55 -45.42 7.05
CA ALA A 441 2.87 -46.65 7.83
C ALA A 441 3.93 -46.39 8.91
N SER A 442 4.95 -45.55 8.60
CA SER A 442 5.99 -45.18 9.55
C SER A 442 5.43 -44.33 10.68
N ILE A 443 4.53 -43.36 10.41
CA ILE A 443 3.88 -42.56 11.44
C ILE A 443 3.05 -43.49 12.37
N VAL A 444 2.26 -44.39 11.80
CA VAL A 444 1.47 -45.40 12.58
C VAL A 444 2.38 -46.22 13.49
N LYS A 445 3.49 -46.73 12.97
CA LYS A 445 4.47 -47.50 13.77
C LYS A 445 5.00 -46.69 14.96
N ASN A 446 5.34 -45.43 14.74
CA ASN A 446 5.85 -44.55 15.79
C ASN A 446 4.77 -44.23 16.83
N PHE A 447 3.53 -44.01 16.42
CA PHE A 447 2.44 -43.77 17.38
C PHE A 447 2.11 -45.04 18.18
N VAL A 448 2.19 -46.23 17.60
CA VAL A 448 2.06 -47.48 18.36
C VAL A 448 3.19 -47.62 19.37
N THR A 449 4.42 -47.30 19.01
CA THR A 449 5.58 -47.31 19.94
C THR A 449 5.35 -46.32 21.09
N LEU A 450 4.88 -45.09 20.77
CA LEU A 450 4.56 -44.06 21.79
C LEU A 450 3.47 -44.53 22.75
N LEU A 451 2.41 -45.15 22.24
CA LEU A 451 1.33 -45.70 23.03
C LEU A 451 1.80 -46.84 23.94
N ASP A 452 2.76 -47.64 23.52
CA ASP A 452 3.29 -48.76 24.27
C ASP A 452 4.40 -48.38 25.27
N SER A 453 4.96 -47.15 25.15
CA SER A 453 6.04 -46.68 26.00
C SER A 453 5.56 -46.43 27.45
N LYS A 454 6.42 -46.84 28.40
CA LYS A 454 6.24 -46.52 29.82
C LYS A 454 6.66 -45.08 30.10
N GLU A 455 6.25 -44.53 31.26
CA GLU A 455 6.58 -43.14 31.59
C GLU A 455 8.07 -42.88 31.73
N GLU A 456 8.83 -43.90 32.23
CA GLU A 456 10.29 -43.84 32.33
C GLU A 456 10.97 -43.74 30.96
N ASP A 457 10.47 -44.50 29.96
CA ASP A 457 10.94 -44.44 28.56
C ASP A 457 10.62 -43.07 27.94
N LEU A 458 9.46 -42.54 28.22
CA LEU A 458 9.03 -41.20 27.74
C LEU A 458 9.87 -40.07 28.34
N GLN A 459 10.22 -40.19 29.64
CA GLN A 459 11.10 -39.21 30.27
C GLN A 459 12.51 -39.24 29.64
N ALA A 460 13.03 -40.41 29.36
CA ALA A 460 14.30 -40.55 28.66
C ALA A 460 14.27 -39.95 27.22
N LEU A 461 13.14 -40.09 26.52
CA LEU A 461 12.92 -39.47 25.21
C LEU A 461 12.84 -37.94 25.31
N ARG A 462 12.16 -37.38 26.33
CA ARG A 462 12.08 -35.94 26.60
C ARG A 462 13.48 -35.33 26.86
N ASP A 463 14.27 -36.00 27.68
CA ASP A 463 15.63 -35.53 27.99
C ASP A 463 16.54 -35.58 26.76
N THR A 464 16.35 -36.61 25.92
CA THR A 464 17.09 -36.72 24.64
C THR A 464 16.63 -35.63 23.65
N ALA A 465 15.31 -35.31 23.60
CA ALA A 465 14.78 -34.25 22.76
C ALA A 465 15.43 -32.87 23.04
N ALA A 466 15.50 -32.49 24.33
CA ALA A 466 16.18 -31.26 24.72
C ALA A 466 17.66 -31.23 24.25
N LYS A 467 18.41 -32.30 24.43
CA LYS A 467 19.83 -32.40 24.00
C LYS A 467 19.95 -32.26 22.46
N VAL A 468 19.05 -32.84 21.71
CA VAL A 468 19.06 -32.72 20.24
C VAL A 468 18.76 -31.30 19.79
N SER A 469 17.87 -30.57 20.48
CA SER A 469 17.60 -29.17 20.13
C SER A 469 18.76 -28.23 20.38
N GLU A 470 19.63 -28.52 21.39
CA GLU A 470 20.76 -27.66 21.74
C GLU A 470 21.75 -27.44 20.59
N ILE A 471 21.89 -28.43 19.68
CA ILE A 471 22.81 -28.32 18.53
C ILE A 471 22.38 -27.25 17.54
N ALA A 472 21.08 -26.97 17.47
CA ALA A 472 20.47 -25.97 16.59
C ALA A 472 20.27 -24.61 17.24
N LEU A 473 20.83 -24.33 18.40
CA LEU A 473 20.81 -23.01 19.02
C LEU A 473 21.63 -22.00 18.24
N TRP A 474 21.21 -20.75 18.21
CA TRP A 474 21.92 -19.66 17.52
C TRP A 474 23.42 -19.57 17.92
N LYS A 475 23.74 -19.77 19.19
CA LYS A 475 25.12 -19.79 19.65
C LYS A 475 26.03 -20.77 18.90
N ASN A 476 25.45 -21.87 18.36
CA ASN A 476 26.16 -22.89 17.60
C ASN A 476 26.12 -22.68 16.10
N LEU A 477 25.05 -22.00 15.58
CA LEU A 477 24.81 -21.84 14.15
C LEU A 477 25.28 -20.49 13.61
N VAL A 478 25.42 -19.45 14.43
CA VAL A 478 25.90 -18.13 14.01
C VAL A 478 27.26 -18.19 13.28
N LYS A 479 28.08 -19.18 13.58
CA LYS A 479 29.39 -19.40 12.91
C LYS A 479 29.28 -19.55 11.38
N TYR A 480 28.17 -20.08 10.87
CA TYR A 480 27.93 -20.20 9.42
C TYR A 480 27.65 -18.84 8.78
N TYR A 481 26.98 -17.97 9.50
CA TYR A 481 26.75 -16.58 9.09
C TYR A 481 28.04 -15.76 9.12
N ILE A 482 28.85 -15.89 10.16
CA ILE A 482 30.18 -15.25 10.27
C ILE A 482 31.03 -15.65 9.07
N LYS A 483 31.10 -16.96 8.78
CA LYS A 483 31.85 -17.46 7.62
C LYS A 483 31.33 -16.91 6.29
N CYS A 484 30.01 -16.72 6.17
CA CYS A 484 29.41 -16.09 5.00
C CYS A 484 29.86 -14.62 4.87
N TYR A 485 29.91 -13.88 5.98
CA TYR A 485 30.37 -12.48 5.96
C TYR A 485 31.87 -12.37 5.64
N GLU A 486 32.70 -13.30 6.15
CA GLU A 486 34.14 -13.38 5.81
C GLU A 486 34.33 -13.60 4.30
N LEU A 487 33.62 -14.56 3.71
CA LEU A 487 33.65 -14.80 2.27
C LEU A 487 33.21 -13.59 1.46
N THR A 488 32.21 -12.87 1.95
CA THR A 488 31.71 -11.64 1.29
C THR A 488 32.79 -10.56 1.28
N LEU A 489 33.52 -10.39 2.36
CA LEU A 489 34.62 -9.42 2.44
C LEU A 489 35.76 -9.76 1.47
N GLU A 490 36.12 -11.04 1.30
CA GLU A 490 37.10 -11.50 0.32
C GLU A 490 36.65 -11.12 -1.11
N HIS A 491 35.38 -11.33 -1.44
CA HIS A 491 34.84 -11.00 -2.77
C HIS A 491 34.76 -9.48 -3.03
N ILE A 492 34.53 -8.66 -1.99
CA ILE A 492 34.58 -7.20 -2.10
C ILE A 492 35.99 -6.74 -2.46
N GLU A 493 37.03 -7.25 -1.80
CA GLU A 493 38.44 -6.90 -2.07
C GLU A 493 38.78 -7.20 -3.53
N ASP A 494 38.45 -8.38 -4.03
CA ASP A 494 38.63 -8.77 -5.44
C ASP A 494 37.88 -7.88 -6.41
N ARG A 495 36.66 -7.40 -6.07
CA ARG A 495 35.83 -6.53 -6.89
C ARG A 495 36.38 -5.11 -6.91
N VAL A 496 36.75 -4.56 -5.78
CA VAL A 496 37.30 -3.20 -5.64
C VAL A 496 38.62 -3.04 -6.37
N GLU A 497 39.48 -4.09 -6.41
CA GLU A 497 40.70 -4.08 -7.20
C GLU A 497 40.44 -3.99 -8.72
N LYS A 498 39.30 -4.47 -9.19
CA LYS A 498 38.92 -4.47 -10.61
C LYS A 498 38.14 -3.21 -11.03
N LEU A 499 37.71 -2.36 -10.09
CA LEU A 499 37.06 -1.11 -10.41
C LEU A 499 38.08 -0.14 -11.03
N PRO A 500 37.72 0.60 -12.13
CA PRO A 500 38.63 1.60 -12.68
C PRO A 500 38.97 2.60 -11.56
N PRO A 501 40.24 3.08 -11.54
CA PRO A 501 40.63 4.09 -10.56
C PRO A 501 39.74 5.32 -10.76
N VAL A 502 39.12 5.79 -9.68
CA VAL A 502 38.36 7.05 -9.71
C VAL A 502 39.37 8.13 -10.03
N GLU A 503 39.27 8.73 -11.22
CA GLU A 503 40.05 9.92 -11.57
C GLU A 503 39.61 11.02 -10.57
N THR A 504 40.42 11.18 -9.52
CA THR A 504 40.32 12.33 -8.62
C THR A 504 40.91 13.54 -9.34
N GLU A 505 40.14 14.21 -10.19
CA GLU A 505 40.44 15.57 -10.49
C GLU A 505 40.38 16.35 -9.16
N GLY A 506 41.57 16.73 -8.71
CA GLY A 506 41.90 17.77 -7.75
C GLY A 506 40.83 18.24 -6.77
N VAL A 507 40.46 17.38 -5.80
CA VAL A 507 39.82 17.90 -4.58
C VAL A 507 40.90 18.36 -3.63
N ALA A 508 41.20 19.67 -3.66
CA ALA A 508 42.02 20.31 -2.63
C ALA A 508 41.43 19.97 -1.24
N TYR A 509 42.25 19.41 -0.35
CA TYR A 509 41.92 19.23 1.05
C TYR A 509 41.59 20.59 1.67
N LEU A 510 40.30 20.84 1.89
CA LEU A 510 39.87 21.93 2.74
C LEU A 510 40.01 21.48 4.19
N GLU A 511 40.94 22.09 4.91
CA GLU A 511 41.12 21.94 6.34
C GLU A 511 39.79 22.15 7.08
N LYS A 512 39.56 21.32 8.12
CA LYS A 512 38.47 21.48 9.09
C LYS A 512 38.44 22.87 9.66
N SER A 513 37.68 23.78 9.12
CA SER A 513 37.24 24.96 9.84
C SER A 513 35.96 25.55 9.24
N LYS A 514 35.03 25.76 10.15
CA LYS A 514 33.79 26.54 10.09
C LYS A 514 32.57 25.79 9.56
N VAL A 515 31.55 25.84 10.41
CA VAL A 515 30.15 25.53 10.10
C VAL A 515 29.78 26.20 8.78
N VAL A 516 29.73 25.39 7.69
CA VAL A 516 29.20 25.86 6.41
C VAL A 516 27.68 25.72 6.54
N THR A 517 27.01 26.84 6.66
CA THR A 517 25.56 26.87 6.41
C THR A 517 25.31 26.31 5.02
N PRO A 518 24.38 25.33 4.87
CA PRO A 518 24.09 24.77 3.55
C PRO A 518 23.70 25.89 2.59
N PRO A 519 24.17 25.87 1.33
CA PRO A 519 23.82 26.91 0.36
C PRO A 519 22.30 26.98 0.22
N ASN A 520 21.78 28.19 0.42
CA ASN A 520 20.35 28.42 0.23
C ASN A 520 20.10 28.54 -1.28
N TRP A 521 19.69 27.44 -1.90
CA TRP A 521 19.39 27.40 -3.33
C TRP A 521 18.13 28.21 -3.60
N ARG A 522 18.26 29.32 -4.31
CA ARG A 522 17.13 30.03 -4.88
C ARG A 522 17.05 29.70 -6.35
N SER A 523 15.91 29.17 -6.81
CA SER A 523 15.61 29.08 -8.23
C SER A 523 15.48 30.49 -8.79
N VAL A 524 16.40 30.89 -9.64
CA VAL A 524 16.30 32.13 -10.39
C VAL A 524 15.82 31.77 -11.79
N ILE A 525 14.58 32.09 -12.09
CA ILE A 525 14.04 31.95 -13.43
C ILE A 525 14.46 33.21 -14.20
N ILE A 526 15.29 33.04 -15.22
CA ILE A 526 15.71 34.12 -16.11
C ILE A 526 14.85 34.04 -17.35
N HIS A 527 13.90 34.96 -17.50
CA HIS A 527 13.19 35.15 -18.75
C HIS A 527 14.03 36.00 -19.72
N ARG A 528 13.92 35.75 -21.01
CA ARG A 528 14.52 36.60 -22.01
C ARG A 528 13.85 37.98 -21.95
N ALA A 529 14.65 39.02 -21.99
CA ALA A 529 14.11 40.37 -22.08
C ALA A 529 13.47 40.60 -23.45
N ILE A 530 12.18 40.84 -23.47
CA ILE A 530 11.45 41.23 -24.68
C ILE A 530 11.75 42.72 -24.94
N PRO A 531 12.10 43.12 -26.14
CA PRO A 531 12.28 44.53 -26.47
C PRO A 531 11.08 45.39 -26.14
N GLU A 532 11.32 46.65 -25.73
CA GLU A 532 10.28 47.55 -25.23
C GLU A 532 9.10 47.72 -26.20
N ALA A 533 9.40 47.84 -27.51
CA ALA A 533 8.38 47.96 -28.55
C ALA A 533 7.48 46.68 -28.68
N LEU A 534 7.94 45.54 -28.20
CA LEU A 534 7.24 44.26 -28.24
C LEU A 534 6.66 43.83 -26.87
N GLN A 535 6.77 44.66 -25.83
CA GLN A 535 6.16 44.39 -24.52
C GLN A 535 4.67 44.01 -24.53
N PRO A 536 3.82 44.55 -25.44
CA PRO A 536 2.46 44.12 -25.59
C PRO A 536 2.28 42.58 -25.78
N LEU A 537 3.24 41.90 -26.40
CA LEU A 537 3.20 40.44 -26.57
C LEU A 537 3.23 39.70 -25.24
N GLU A 538 4.00 40.20 -24.25
CA GLU A 538 4.09 39.54 -22.93
C GLU A 538 2.74 39.65 -22.20
N GLU A 539 2.10 40.83 -22.22
CA GLU A 539 0.80 41.02 -21.56
C GLU A 539 -0.28 40.17 -22.24
N LEU A 540 -0.36 40.19 -23.60
CA LEU A 540 -1.28 39.39 -24.38
C LEU A 540 -1.07 37.87 -24.11
N SER A 541 0.17 37.42 -23.99
CA SER A 541 0.49 36.00 -23.79
C SER A 541 -0.03 35.43 -22.47
N LYS A 542 -0.13 36.27 -21.43
CA LYS A 542 -0.58 35.89 -20.09
C LYS A 542 -2.10 35.92 -19.92
N ASN A 543 -2.82 36.61 -20.79
CA ASN A 543 -4.29 36.66 -20.75
C ASN A 543 -4.87 35.78 -21.87
N LEU A 544 -5.67 34.80 -21.52
CA LEU A 544 -6.24 33.82 -22.47
C LEU A 544 -7.19 34.43 -23.52
N TRP A 545 -7.56 35.72 -23.47
CA TRP A 545 -8.37 36.39 -24.46
C TRP A 545 -7.89 36.15 -25.89
N TRP A 546 -6.56 36.04 -26.11
CA TRP A 546 -5.99 35.76 -27.42
C TRP A 546 -6.45 34.41 -28.01
N CYS A 547 -6.82 33.40 -27.21
CA CYS A 547 -7.11 32.06 -27.72
C CYS A 547 -8.50 31.95 -28.40
N TRP A 548 -9.41 32.92 -28.20
CA TRP A 548 -10.68 33.02 -28.90
C TRP A 548 -10.83 34.33 -29.70
N ASN A 549 -9.73 35.07 -29.89
CA ASN A 549 -9.65 36.22 -30.77
C ASN A 549 -8.71 35.86 -31.97
N ASP A 550 -9.27 35.71 -33.14
CA ASP A 550 -8.56 35.28 -34.35
C ASP A 550 -7.38 36.20 -34.73
N GLU A 551 -7.57 37.52 -34.59
CA GLU A 551 -6.49 38.47 -34.91
C GLU A 551 -5.32 38.35 -33.92
N ALA A 552 -5.59 38.19 -32.63
CA ALA A 552 -4.57 37.96 -31.63
C ALA A 552 -3.85 36.63 -31.82
N TYR A 553 -4.61 35.57 -32.17
CA TYR A 553 -4.02 34.27 -32.51
C TYR A 553 -3.05 34.33 -33.69
N GLU A 554 -3.41 35.07 -34.76
CA GLU A 554 -2.54 35.24 -35.96
C GLU A 554 -1.29 36.08 -35.66
N VAL A 555 -1.34 37.03 -34.70
CA VAL A 555 -0.13 37.75 -34.24
C VAL A 555 0.91 36.77 -33.66
N PHE A 556 0.57 35.86 -32.79
CA PHE A 556 1.49 34.88 -32.23
C PHE A 556 1.98 33.90 -33.29
N LYS A 557 1.10 33.41 -34.12
CA LYS A 557 1.45 32.47 -35.20
C LYS A 557 2.42 33.09 -36.24
N TYR A 558 2.36 34.39 -36.47
CA TYR A 558 3.23 35.13 -37.39
C TYR A 558 4.68 35.21 -36.89
N ILE A 559 4.87 35.20 -35.53
CA ILE A 559 6.21 35.31 -34.93
C ILE A 559 7.12 34.19 -35.46
N ASP A 560 6.68 32.92 -35.39
CA ASP A 560 7.35 31.76 -35.98
C ASP A 560 6.34 30.60 -36.11
N LYS A 561 5.89 30.33 -37.32
CA LYS A 561 4.87 29.30 -37.58
C LYS A 561 5.30 27.87 -37.19
N ALA A 562 6.57 27.54 -37.44
CA ALA A 562 7.08 26.21 -37.11
C ALA A 562 7.21 26.04 -35.61
N LYS A 563 7.76 27.01 -34.92
CA LYS A 563 7.92 27.04 -33.47
C LYS A 563 6.56 27.06 -32.75
N TRP A 564 5.58 27.80 -33.31
CA TRP A 564 4.19 27.87 -32.81
C TRP A 564 3.54 26.47 -32.70
N ILE A 565 3.78 25.62 -33.72
CA ILE A 565 3.29 24.24 -33.73
C ILE A 565 4.09 23.39 -32.72
N GLU A 566 5.42 23.54 -32.69
CA GLU A 566 6.33 22.81 -31.81
C GLU A 566 5.96 23.04 -30.33
N VAL A 567 5.73 24.30 -29.94
CA VAL A 567 5.31 24.64 -28.56
C VAL A 567 3.81 24.44 -28.30
N ARG A 568 3.12 23.69 -29.16
CA ARG A 568 1.68 23.40 -29.04
C ARG A 568 0.81 24.64 -28.87
N LYS A 569 1.10 25.67 -29.64
CA LYS A 569 0.39 26.96 -29.64
C LYS A 569 0.39 27.70 -28.30
N ASN A 570 1.44 27.52 -27.53
CA ASN A 570 1.63 28.21 -26.26
C ASN A 570 2.44 29.52 -26.48
N PRO A 571 1.84 30.71 -26.34
CA PRO A 571 2.53 31.97 -26.63
C PRO A 571 3.67 32.27 -25.65
N ILE A 572 3.55 31.91 -24.36
CA ILE A 572 4.61 32.11 -23.36
C ILE A 572 5.83 31.29 -23.74
N ALA A 573 5.63 29.99 -24.00
CA ALA A 573 6.72 29.12 -24.46
C ALA A 573 7.30 29.55 -25.82
N LEU A 574 6.46 30.08 -26.71
CA LEU A 574 6.92 30.64 -27.98
C LEU A 574 7.88 31.83 -27.73
N LEU A 575 7.45 32.82 -26.96
CA LEU A 575 8.26 34.02 -26.67
C LEU A 575 9.57 33.63 -25.96
N ASP A 576 9.59 32.69 -25.05
CA ASP A 576 10.81 32.19 -24.39
C ASP A 576 11.76 31.47 -25.38
N SER A 577 11.26 30.91 -26.49
CA SER A 577 12.05 30.16 -27.48
C SER A 577 12.61 30.99 -28.60
N ILE A 578 12.13 32.22 -28.80
CA ILE A 578 12.53 33.09 -29.93
C ILE A 578 13.92 33.69 -29.71
N SER A 579 14.73 33.76 -30.75
CA SER A 579 16.05 34.39 -30.71
C SER A 579 15.96 35.91 -30.65
N LEU A 580 16.96 36.58 -30.05
CA LEU A 580 17.05 38.03 -30.04
C LEU A 580 17.09 38.65 -31.46
N SER A 581 17.72 37.94 -32.44
CA SER A 581 17.69 38.38 -33.85
C SER A 581 16.27 38.40 -34.40
N ARG A 582 15.47 37.39 -34.09
CA ARG A 582 14.06 37.37 -34.53
C ARG A 582 13.23 38.48 -33.89
N TYR A 583 13.45 38.80 -32.64
CA TYR A 583 12.81 39.96 -32.01
C TYR A 583 13.15 41.26 -32.71
N LYS A 584 14.43 41.47 -33.07
CA LYS A 584 14.85 42.65 -33.86
C LYS A 584 14.25 42.73 -35.26
N GLU A 585 14.07 41.56 -35.93
CA GLU A 585 13.37 41.52 -37.20
C GLU A 585 11.92 41.94 -37.05
N LEU A 586 11.21 41.45 -36.05
CA LEU A 586 9.81 41.80 -35.74
C LEU A 586 9.62 43.28 -35.44
N GLU A 587 10.54 43.91 -34.67
CA GLU A 587 10.51 45.36 -34.43
C GLU A 587 10.63 46.19 -35.71
N ASN A 588 11.36 45.69 -36.71
CA ASN A 588 11.53 46.37 -37.98
C ASN A 588 10.47 45.97 -39.06
N ASP A 589 9.59 45.03 -38.74
CA ASP A 589 8.50 44.61 -39.62
C ASP A 589 7.27 45.53 -39.42
N ALA A 590 7.11 46.51 -40.32
CA ALA A 590 6.03 47.48 -40.21
C ALA A 590 4.61 46.87 -40.31
N VAL A 591 4.49 45.69 -40.96
CA VAL A 591 3.19 44.99 -41.05
C VAL A 591 2.88 44.31 -39.69
N PHE A 592 3.86 43.62 -39.12
CA PHE A 592 3.72 42.98 -37.83
C PHE A 592 3.44 44.01 -36.73
N MET A 593 4.20 45.10 -36.67
CA MET A 593 4.03 46.15 -35.65
C MET A 593 2.67 46.84 -35.73
N ARG A 594 2.13 47.05 -36.94
CA ARG A 594 0.80 47.61 -37.14
C ARG A 594 -0.31 46.62 -36.62
N ASN A 595 -0.16 45.33 -36.92
CA ASN A 595 -1.11 44.31 -36.50
C ASN A 595 -1.06 44.16 -34.95
N LEU A 596 0.16 44.13 -34.36
CA LEU A 596 0.33 44.06 -32.92
C LEU A 596 -0.29 45.28 -32.20
N SER A 597 0.00 46.52 -32.73
CA SER A 597 -0.62 47.71 -32.15
C SER A 597 -2.15 47.74 -32.22
N LYS A 598 -2.73 47.26 -33.36
CA LYS A 598 -4.17 47.15 -33.48
C LYS A 598 -4.73 46.14 -32.45
N VAL A 599 -4.22 44.92 -32.41
CA VAL A 599 -4.68 43.85 -31.53
C VAL A 599 -4.54 44.28 -30.05
N TYR A 600 -3.44 44.89 -29.69
CA TYR A 600 -3.23 45.39 -28.32
C TYR A 600 -4.20 46.52 -27.96
N GLY A 601 -4.47 47.45 -28.88
CA GLY A 601 -5.49 48.51 -28.70
C GLY A 601 -6.90 47.92 -28.50
N ASP A 602 -7.26 46.91 -29.29
CA ASP A 602 -8.54 46.16 -29.16
C ASP A 602 -8.60 45.43 -27.79
N PHE A 603 -7.52 44.80 -27.35
CA PHE A 603 -7.42 44.17 -26.03
C PHE A 603 -7.59 45.19 -24.90
N GLN A 604 -6.90 46.30 -24.94
CA GLN A 604 -7.05 47.35 -23.92
C GLN A 604 -8.48 47.90 -23.86
N ALA A 605 -9.11 48.20 -25.02
CA ALA A 605 -10.51 48.60 -25.10
C ALA A 605 -11.48 47.51 -24.57
N TYR A 606 -11.15 46.24 -24.82
CA TYR A 606 -11.87 45.09 -24.27
C TYR A 606 -11.79 45.09 -22.75
N MET A 607 -10.56 45.16 -22.18
CA MET A 607 -10.31 45.13 -20.74
C MET A 607 -10.90 46.32 -19.97
N ALA A 608 -10.97 47.51 -20.60
CA ALA A 608 -11.55 48.70 -19.99
C ALA A 608 -13.00 48.51 -19.53
N LYS A 609 -13.78 47.64 -20.20
CA LYS A 609 -15.16 47.29 -19.82
C LYS A 609 -15.27 46.46 -18.54
N LYS A 610 -14.15 45.98 -17.95
CA LYS A 610 -14.13 45.28 -16.66
C LYS A 610 -14.76 46.15 -15.55
N ALA A 611 -14.55 47.46 -15.58
CA ALA A 611 -15.13 48.40 -14.61
C ALA A 611 -16.67 48.51 -14.72
N GLU A 612 -17.29 48.06 -15.82
CA GLU A 612 -18.73 48.12 -16.07
C GLU A 612 -19.47 46.88 -15.56
N MET A 613 -18.73 45.85 -15.05
CA MET A 613 -19.32 44.58 -14.55
C MET A 613 -20.18 44.83 -13.31
N VAL A 614 -21.46 44.45 -13.36
CA VAL A 614 -22.47 44.71 -12.32
C VAL A 614 -22.99 43.41 -11.70
N SER A 615 -23.64 43.54 -10.54
CA SER A 615 -24.32 42.46 -9.85
C SER A 615 -25.44 41.81 -10.71
N PRO A 616 -25.75 40.52 -10.48
CA PRO A 616 -25.23 39.72 -9.40
C PRO A 616 -23.75 39.27 -9.63
N SER A 617 -22.99 39.25 -8.56
CA SER A 617 -21.66 38.68 -8.57
C SER A 617 -21.72 37.15 -8.31
N ILE A 618 -20.96 36.38 -9.06
CA ILE A 618 -21.04 34.90 -9.06
C ILE A 618 -19.65 34.33 -8.73
N SER A 619 -19.56 33.39 -7.80
CA SER A 619 -18.41 32.50 -7.63
C SER A 619 -18.73 31.14 -8.22
N TYR A 620 -18.00 30.75 -9.25
CA TYR A 620 -18.21 29.52 -10.03
C TYR A 620 -17.13 28.48 -9.72
N PHE A 621 -17.53 27.38 -9.12
CA PHE A 621 -16.62 26.31 -8.66
C PHE A 621 -16.68 25.11 -9.62
N SER A 622 -15.54 24.70 -10.13
CA SER A 622 -15.41 23.53 -10.96
C SER A 622 -14.09 22.81 -10.71
N MET A 623 -14.12 21.47 -10.76
CA MET A 623 -12.91 20.65 -10.65
C MET A 623 -12.02 20.81 -11.89
N GLU A 624 -12.56 21.21 -13.04
CA GLU A 624 -11.86 21.29 -14.30
C GLU A 624 -12.33 22.47 -15.17
N TYR A 625 -11.40 23.04 -15.95
CA TYR A 625 -11.66 24.13 -16.89
C TYR A 625 -10.94 23.91 -18.22
N GLY A 626 -11.69 23.67 -19.29
CA GLY A 626 -11.21 23.50 -20.65
C GLY A 626 -11.03 24.83 -21.39
N LEU A 627 -9.94 25.55 -21.11
CA LEU A 627 -9.69 26.89 -21.64
C LEU A 627 -8.82 26.87 -22.90
N HIS A 628 -7.62 26.27 -22.79
CA HIS A 628 -6.67 26.11 -23.89
C HIS A 628 -5.74 24.91 -23.62
N SER A 629 -5.20 24.29 -24.68
CA SER A 629 -4.32 23.12 -24.60
C SER A 629 -3.00 23.36 -23.88
N SER A 630 -2.57 24.63 -23.72
CA SER A 630 -1.37 24.97 -22.92
C SER A 630 -1.62 24.86 -21.42
N LEU A 631 -2.88 24.79 -20.95
CA LEU A 631 -3.26 24.69 -19.55
C LEU A 631 -4.04 23.38 -19.34
N LYS A 632 -3.34 22.33 -18.90
CA LYS A 632 -3.89 20.98 -18.78
C LYS A 632 -4.65 20.78 -17.47
N ILE A 633 -5.80 21.43 -17.33
CA ILE A 633 -6.67 21.36 -16.14
C ILE A 633 -8.09 20.89 -16.46
N TYR A 634 -8.29 20.11 -17.52
CA TYR A 634 -9.58 19.51 -17.88
C TYR A 634 -9.40 18.13 -18.51
N SER A 635 -10.47 17.33 -18.50
CA SER A 635 -10.50 15.99 -19.10
C SER A 635 -11.64 15.83 -20.13
N GLY A 636 -12.79 16.40 -19.92
CA GLY A 636 -13.99 16.14 -20.74
C GLY A 636 -14.96 17.33 -20.88
N GLY A 637 -16.20 17.00 -21.24
CA GLY A 637 -17.24 17.98 -21.59
C GLY A 637 -17.60 18.95 -20.46
N LEU A 638 -17.55 18.51 -19.19
CA LEU A 638 -17.76 19.34 -18.03
C LEU A 638 -16.75 20.50 -17.97
N GLY A 639 -15.47 20.20 -18.20
CA GLY A 639 -14.42 21.20 -18.23
C GLY A 639 -14.53 22.13 -19.44
N ILE A 640 -14.92 21.63 -20.61
CA ILE A 640 -15.16 22.44 -21.81
C ILE A 640 -16.28 23.45 -21.54
N LEU A 641 -17.41 23.01 -20.95
CA LEU A 641 -18.49 23.91 -20.56
C LEU A 641 -17.98 25.00 -19.60
N ALA A 642 -17.23 24.61 -18.55
CA ALA A 642 -16.71 25.56 -17.57
C ALA A 642 -15.78 26.60 -18.21
N GLY A 643 -14.91 26.19 -19.16
CA GLY A 643 -14.03 27.07 -19.90
C GLY A 643 -14.80 28.04 -20.81
N ASP A 644 -15.73 27.52 -21.61
CA ASP A 644 -16.56 28.32 -22.53
C ASP A 644 -17.45 29.29 -21.76
N TYR A 645 -17.98 28.89 -20.60
CA TYR A 645 -18.77 29.76 -19.73
C TYR A 645 -17.96 30.96 -19.24
N LEU A 646 -16.70 30.76 -18.81
CA LEU A 646 -15.84 31.87 -18.40
C LEU A 646 -15.50 32.80 -19.57
N LYS A 647 -15.24 32.26 -20.79
CA LYS A 647 -14.99 33.07 -21.98
C LYS A 647 -16.20 33.93 -22.37
N GLU A 648 -17.39 33.32 -22.42
CA GLU A 648 -18.63 34.05 -22.73
C GLU A 648 -18.96 35.08 -21.64
N ALA A 649 -18.81 34.72 -20.35
CA ALA A 649 -18.98 35.66 -19.24
C ALA A 649 -18.03 36.86 -19.35
N SER A 650 -16.78 36.61 -19.81
CA SER A 650 -15.84 37.68 -20.12
C SER A 650 -16.34 38.59 -21.23
N ASP A 651 -16.82 38.04 -22.34
CA ASP A 651 -17.34 38.80 -23.50
C ASP A 651 -18.57 39.60 -23.13
N LYS A 652 -19.47 39.07 -22.29
CA LYS A 652 -20.67 39.75 -21.78
C LYS A 652 -20.43 40.70 -20.60
N ALA A 653 -19.19 40.80 -20.11
CA ALA A 653 -18.87 41.59 -18.91
C ALA A 653 -19.73 41.17 -17.68
N THR A 654 -19.98 39.88 -17.53
CA THR A 654 -20.65 39.31 -16.35
C THR A 654 -19.70 39.24 -15.17
N LYS A 655 -20.14 39.66 -13.97
CA LYS A 655 -19.29 39.62 -12.76
C LYS A 655 -19.19 38.20 -12.18
N ILE A 656 -18.26 37.44 -12.69
CA ILE A 656 -18.02 36.05 -12.28
C ILE A 656 -16.55 35.87 -11.85
N THR A 657 -16.32 35.02 -10.88
CA THR A 657 -14.98 34.59 -10.43
C THR A 657 -14.93 33.08 -10.47
N GLY A 658 -13.97 32.49 -11.21
CA GLY A 658 -13.77 31.04 -11.24
C GLY A 658 -12.93 30.57 -10.07
N VAL A 659 -13.23 29.38 -9.56
CA VAL A 659 -12.48 28.69 -8.50
C VAL A 659 -12.23 27.24 -8.92
N GLY A 660 -10.96 26.79 -8.88
CA GLY A 660 -10.58 25.44 -9.27
C GLY A 660 -9.27 24.98 -8.61
N LEU A 661 -8.72 23.89 -9.14
CA LEU A 661 -7.45 23.32 -8.70
C LEU A 661 -6.41 23.40 -9.82
N LEU A 662 -5.15 23.66 -9.47
CA LEU A 662 -4.03 23.63 -10.41
C LEU A 662 -3.31 22.29 -10.32
N TYR A 663 -3.42 21.51 -11.39
CA TYR A 663 -2.84 20.16 -11.42
C TYR A 663 -1.42 20.15 -11.97
N ARG A 664 -0.49 19.48 -11.29
CA ARG A 664 0.90 19.37 -11.72
C ARG A 664 1.06 18.59 -13.02
N TYR A 665 0.32 17.48 -13.16
CA TYR A 665 0.34 16.61 -14.34
C TYR A 665 -0.95 16.70 -15.17
N GLY A 666 -2.01 17.23 -14.58
CA GLY A 666 -3.31 17.34 -15.22
C GLY A 666 -3.98 16.00 -15.50
N TYR A 667 -4.58 15.89 -16.70
CA TYR A 667 -5.14 14.65 -17.22
C TYR A 667 -4.16 14.04 -18.22
N PHE A 668 -4.17 12.71 -18.39
CA PHE A 668 -3.22 12.02 -19.26
C PHE A 668 -3.37 12.39 -20.74
N THR A 669 -2.26 12.34 -21.47
CA THR A 669 -2.25 12.35 -22.92
C THR A 669 -2.25 10.92 -23.42
N GLN A 670 -3.21 10.58 -24.29
CA GLN A 670 -3.29 9.26 -24.90
C GLN A 670 -2.18 9.08 -25.91
N LYS A 671 -1.42 7.99 -25.77
CA LYS A 671 -0.46 7.50 -26.78
C LYS A 671 -0.87 6.10 -27.22
N LEU A 672 -0.48 5.73 -28.41
CA LEU A 672 -0.59 4.35 -28.90
C LEU A 672 0.79 3.73 -28.95
N SER A 673 0.93 2.55 -28.37
CA SER A 673 2.13 1.73 -28.51
C SER A 673 2.27 1.20 -29.95
N SER A 674 3.43 0.68 -30.27
CA SER A 674 3.67 0.00 -31.57
C SER A 674 2.76 -1.22 -31.78
N ALA A 675 2.21 -1.80 -30.69
CA ALA A 675 1.26 -2.91 -30.71
C ALA A 675 -0.21 -2.45 -30.79
N GLY A 676 -0.48 -1.13 -30.85
CA GLY A 676 -1.83 -0.56 -30.90
C GLY A 676 -2.54 -0.45 -29.55
N ASN A 677 -1.82 -0.67 -28.44
CA ASN A 677 -2.40 -0.51 -27.09
C ASN A 677 -2.40 0.95 -26.67
N GLN A 678 -3.44 1.37 -25.97
CA GLN A 678 -3.50 2.71 -25.36
C GLN A 678 -2.51 2.80 -24.18
N GLU A 679 -1.74 3.86 -24.18
CA GLU A 679 -0.83 4.24 -23.08
C GLU A 679 -1.24 5.62 -22.57
N ALA A 680 -1.19 5.80 -21.24
CA ALA A 680 -1.42 7.08 -20.59
C ALA A 680 -0.07 7.75 -20.29
N ASP A 681 0.14 8.94 -20.86
CA ASP A 681 1.35 9.72 -20.63
C ASP A 681 1.04 10.96 -19.79
N TYR A 682 1.76 11.13 -18.67
CA TYR A 682 1.62 12.25 -17.75
C TYR A 682 2.86 13.14 -17.78
N GLU A 683 2.75 14.27 -18.44
CA GLU A 683 3.84 15.26 -18.53
C GLU A 683 3.62 16.37 -17.50
N ALA A 684 4.62 16.63 -16.64
CA ALA A 684 4.54 17.70 -15.64
C ALA A 684 4.43 19.08 -16.31
N GLN A 685 3.45 19.87 -15.89
CA GLN A 685 3.32 21.26 -16.33
C GLN A 685 4.41 22.13 -15.68
N ASP A 686 5.11 22.90 -16.49
CA ASP A 686 6.02 23.95 -16.03
C ASP A 686 5.21 25.22 -15.81
N PHE A 687 4.91 25.55 -14.56
CA PHE A 687 4.06 26.70 -14.21
C PHE A 687 4.67 28.05 -14.59
N SER A 688 5.96 28.11 -14.92
CA SER A 688 6.60 29.32 -15.46
C SER A 688 6.30 29.53 -16.96
N LYS A 689 5.83 28.49 -17.67
CA LYS A 689 5.59 28.51 -19.12
C LYS A 689 4.10 28.39 -19.49
N ILE A 690 3.20 28.47 -18.53
CA ILE A 690 1.76 28.43 -18.75
C ILE A 690 1.11 29.72 -18.22
N PRO A 691 -0.10 30.07 -18.65
CA PRO A 691 -0.73 31.35 -18.32
C PRO A 691 -1.29 31.38 -16.86
N VAL A 692 -0.45 31.10 -15.88
CA VAL A 692 -0.76 31.20 -14.45
C VAL A 692 0.18 32.21 -13.79
N THR A 693 -0.33 33.00 -12.87
CA THR A 693 0.43 33.97 -12.10
C THR A 693 0.23 33.77 -10.61
N PRO A 694 1.30 33.80 -9.77
CA PRO A 694 1.15 33.76 -8.32
C PRO A 694 0.33 34.93 -7.81
N VAL A 695 -0.54 34.70 -6.82
CA VAL A 695 -1.31 35.75 -6.17
C VAL A 695 -0.60 36.19 -4.88
N PHE A 696 -0.18 37.43 -4.82
CA PHE A 696 0.49 37.98 -3.64
C PHE A 696 -0.48 38.88 -2.87
N ASP A 697 -0.43 38.81 -1.56
CA ASP A 697 -1.11 39.69 -0.65
C ASP A 697 -0.49 41.08 -0.78
N PRO A 698 -1.30 42.13 -1.08
CA PRO A 698 -0.77 43.46 -1.36
C PRO A 698 -0.14 44.13 -0.15
N GLU A 699 -0.52 43.79 1.09
CA GLU A 699 0.00 44.39 2.32
C GLU A 699 1.32 43.74 2.77
N THR A 700 1.39 42.40 2.66
CA THR A 700 2.54 41.63 3.16
C THR A 700 3.57 41.29 2.08
N GLY A 701 3.21 41.40 0.81
CA GLY A 701 4.02 40.99 -0.33
C GLY A 701 4.29 39.47 -0.36
N LYS A 702 3.62 38.66 0.48
CA LYS A 702 3.77 37.21 0.53
C LYS A 702 2.74 36.53 -0.38
N TRP A 703 3.08 35.36 -0.85
CA TRP A 703 2.15 34.53 -1.63
C TRP A 703 0.91 34.21 -0.79
N VAL A 704 -0.28 34.39 -1.36
CA VAL A 704 -1.54 34.02 -0.70
C VAL A 704 -1.61 32.52 -0.53
N VAL A 705 -1.71 32.08 0.72
CA VAL A 705 -1.84 30.67 1.11
C VAL A 705 -3.09 30.52 1.96
N VAL A 706 -3.90 29.53 1.69
CA VAL A 706 -5.06 29.14 2.51
C VAL A 706 -4.82 27.75 3.13
N SER A 707 -5.61 27.41 4.13
CA SER A 707 -5.47 26.13 4.81
C SER A 707 -6.81 25.50 5.15
N ILE A 708 -6.83 24.16 5.08
CA ILE A 708 -7.93 23.32 5.57
C ILE A 708 -7.41 22.28 6.56
N GLU A 709 -8.27 21.87 7.48
CA GLU A 709 -7.93 20.83 8.45
C GLU A 709 -8.11 19.45 7.83
N LEU A 710 -7.08 18.61 7.96
CA LEU A 710 -7.11 17.18 7.68
C LEU A 710 -6.87 16.41 8.99
N PRO A 711 -7.19 15.10 9.06
CA PRO A 711 -6.96 14.31 10.26
C PRO A 711 -5.53 14.44 10.78
N GLY A 712 -5.38 15.05 11.97
CA GLY A 712 -4.10 15.25 12.66
C GLY A 712 -3.11 16.22 12.02
N ARG A 713 -3.50 17.02 11.02
CA ARG A 713 -2.62 17.96 10.33
C ARG A 713 -3.40 19.04 9.58
N THR A 714 -2.68 20.11 9.21
CA THR A 714 -3.21 21.18 8.36
C THR A 714 -2.65 21.04 6.95
N LEU A 715 -3.53 21.11 5.95
CA LEU A 715 -3.18 21.19 4.53
C LEU A 715 -3.13 22.64 4.11
N TYR A 716 -2.07 23.05 3.44
CA TYR A 716 -1.89 24.38 2.88
C TYR A 716 -2.04 24.36 1.37
N ALA A 717 -2.65 25.39 0.80
CA ALA A 717 -2.71 25.60 -0.63
C ALA A 717 -2.33 27.04 -0.99
N ARG A 718 -1.39 27.19 -1.91
CA ARG A 718 -1.04 28.48 -2.50
C ARG A 718 -1.99 28.80 -3.64
N VAL A 719 -2.19 30.09 -3.88
CA VAL A 719 -3.17 30.57 -4.84
C VAL A 719 -2.48 31.07 -6.10
N TRP A 720 -2.94 30.57 -7.24
CA TRP A 720 -2.58 31.03 -8.57
C TRP A 720 -3.78 31.69 -9.25
N ARG A 721 -3.51 32.59 -10.21
CA ARG A 721 -4.53 33.26 -11.03
C ARG A 721 -4.30 33.01 -12.50
N VAL A 722 -5.37 32.72 -13.22
CA VAL A 722 -5.48 32.72 -14.69
C VAL A 722 -6.39 33.86 -15.12
N ASP A 723 -5.91 34.67 -16.05
CA ASP A 723 -6.70 35.75 -16.63
C ASP A 723 -7.44 35.25 -17.90
N VAL A 724 -8.75 35.07 -17.79
CA VAL A 724 -9.64 34.66 -18.89
C VAL A 724 -10.38 35.89 -19.44
N GLY A 725 -9.68 36.69 -20.23
CA GLY A 725 -10.14 38.00 -20.60
C GLY A 725 -10.33 38.90 -19.36
N ARG A 726 -11.55 39.33 -19.08
CA ARG A 726 -11.90 40.14 -17.90
C ARG A 726 -12.10 39.33 -16.63
N ILE A 727 -12.29 38.01 -16.77
CA ILE A 727 -12.62 37.11 -15.68
C ILE A 727 -11.32 36.59 -15.03
N GLU A 728 -11.32 36.51 -13.70
CA GLU A 728 -10.26 35.91 -12.91
C GLU A 728 -10.67 34.49 -12.49
N LEU A 729 -9.82 33.52 -12.83
CA LEU A 729 -9.92 32.14 -12.36
C LEU A 729 -8.81 31.92 -11.34
N TYR A 730 -9.20 31.62 -10.11
CA TYR A 730 -8.24 31.28 -9.05
C TYR A 730 -8.11 29.76 -8.89
N LEU A 731 -6.86 29.29 -8.82
CA LEU A 731 -6.54 27.88 -8.73
C LEU A 731 -5.74 27.59 -7.47
N LEU A 732 -6.13 26.55 -6.75
CA LEU A 732 -5.46 26.09 -5.54
C LEU A 732 -4.43 25.01 -5.87
N ASP A 733 -3.24 25.11 -5.26
CA ASP A 733 -2.10 24.22 -5.49
C ASP A 733 -1.47 23.82 -4.16
N THR A 734 -1.40 22.50 -3.90
CA THR A 734 -0.80 21.93 -2.69
C THR A 734 0.66 21.51 -2.85
N ASP A 735 1.20 21.54 -4.09
CA ASP A 735 2.56 21.07 -4.39
C ASP A 735 3.64 22.11 -4.03
N PHE A 736 3.86 22.31 -2.72
CA PHE A 736 4.94 23.16 -2.21
C PHE A 736 5.37 22.76 -0.78
N GLU A 737 6.47 23.34 -0.33
CA GLU A 737 7.26 22.91 0.83
C GLU A 737 6.55 22.95 2.19
N ASN A 738 5.48 23.72 2.35
CA ASN A 738 4.73 23.79 3.62
C ASN A 738 3.93 22.51 3.88
N ASN A 739 3.68 21.70 2.84
CA ASN A 739 2.95 20.45 2.95
C ASN A 739 3.88 19.26 3.07
N ARG A 740 3.39 18.20 3.71
CA ARG A 740 3.98 16.87 3.64
C ARG A 740 3.97 16.37 2.18
N GLU A 741 4.90 15.51 1.82
CA GLU A 741 5.03 15.01 0.46
C GLU A 741 3.74 14.33 -0.04
N ASP A 742 3.08 13.52 0.82
CA ASP A 742 1.78 12.91 0.50
C ASP A 742 0.69 13.95 0.18
N ASP A 743 0.69 15.06 0.90
CA ASP A 743 -0.32 16.10 0.73
C ASP A 743 -0.02 16.99 -0.49
N ARG A 744 1.25 17.08 -0.92
CA ARG A 744 1.61 17.77 -2.17
C ARG A 744 0.98 17.11 -3.38
N SER A 745 0.86 15.79 -3.36
CA SER A 745 0.31 15.00 -4.47
C SER A 745 -1.20 15.16 -4.67
N ILE A 746 -1.93 15.79 -3.73
CA ILE A 746 -3.38 16.01 -3.83
C ILE A 746 -3.75 16.75 -5.13
N THR A 747 -2.96 17.75 -5.54
CA THR A 747 -3.15 18.49 -6.80
C THR A 747 -2.22 18.01 -7.93
N HIS A 748 -1.76 16.76 -7.93
CA HIS A 748 -0.95 16.24 -9.04
C HIS A 748 -1.81 15.86 -10.25
N HIS A 749 -2.85 15.07 -10.08
CA HIS A 749 -3.63 14.52 -11.19
C HIS A 749 -5.11 14.87 -11.06
N LEU A 750 -5.71 15.29 -12.16
CA LEU A 750 -7.15 15.44 -12.25
C LEU A 750 -7.81 14.05 -12.21
N TYR A 751 -8.72 13.85 -11.26
CA TYR A 751 -9.38 12.56 -10.99
C TYR A 751 -8.42 11.40 -10.64
N GLY A 752 -7.21 11.71 -10.20
CA GLY A 752 -6.22 10.71 -9.85
C GLY A 752 -6.28 10.23 -8.40
N GLY A 753 -5.66 9.07 -8.14
CA GLY A 753 -5.59 8.48 -6.81
C GLY A 753 -6.81 7.64 -6.43
N ASP A 754 -6.93 7.35 -5.13
CA ASP A 754 -8.03 6.60 -4.54
C ASP A 754 -9.19 7.52 -4.09
N TRP A 755 -10.22 6.93 -3.50
CA TRP A 755 -11.36 7.66 -2.96
C TRP A 755 -10.99 8.65 -1.84
N GLU A 756 -9.93 8.39 -1.08
CA GLU A 756 -9.45 9.31 -0.05
C GLU A 756 -8.79 10.54 -0.68
N ASN A 757 -7.98 10.37 -1.72
CA ASN A 757 -7.41 11.50 -2.47
C ASN A 757 -8.51 12.32 -3.15
N ARG A 758 -9.54 11.65 -3.67
CA ARG A 758 -10.71 12.29 -4.26
C ARG A 758 -11.43 13.18 -3.23
N LEU A 759 -11.69 12.65 -2.02
CA LEU A 759 -12.28 13.43 -0.93
C LEU A 759 -11.44 14.66 -0.58
N LYS A 760 -10.10 14.52 -0.50
CA LYS A 760 -9.20 15.64 -0.23
C LYS A 760 -9.25 16.72 -1.30
N GLN A 761 -9.34 16.35 -2.58
CA GLN A 761 -9.49 17.30 -3.69
C GLN A 761 -10.81 18.07 -3.58
N GLU A 762 -11.92 17.41 -3.30
CA GLU A 762 -13.23 18.04 -3.15
C GLU A 762 -13.33 18.94 -1.91
N MET A 763 -12.72 18.51 -0.78
CA MET A 763 -12.57 19.36 0.40
C MET A 763 -11.74 20.61 0.09
N LEU A 764 -10.62 20.45 -0.62
CA LEU A 764 -9.76 21.57 -1.00
C LEU A 764 -10.51 22.53 -1.92
N LEU A 765 -11.24 22.04 -2.92
CA LEU A 765 -12.03 22.84 -3.82
C LEU A 765 -13.14 23.61 -3.08
N GLY A 766 -13.94 22.92 -2.28
CA GLY A 766 -15.09 23.51 -1.58
C GLY A 766 -14.67 24.36 -0.39
N LEU A 767 -14.07 23.76 0.64
CA LEU A 767 -13.70 24.46 1.88
C LEU A 767 -12.56 25.45 1.63
N GLY A 768 -11.48 24.98 0.96
CA GLY A 768 -10.31 25.81 0.63
C GLY A 768 -10.67 26.96 -0.31
N GLY A 769 -11.55 26.72 -1.28
CA GLY A 769 -12.00 27.71 -2.23
C GLY A 769 -12.80 28.85 -1.57
N ILE A 770 -13.71 28.57 -0.64
CA ILE A 770 -14.42 29.60 0.13
C ILE A 770 -13.43 30.41 0.96
N LYS A 771 -12.54 29.77 1.70
CA LYS A 771 -11.50 30.45 2.50
C LYS A 771 -10.59 31.36 1.64
N MET A 772 -10.27 30.89 0.43
CA MET A 772 -9.50 31.67 -0.53
C MET A 772 -10.27 32.94 -0.95
N LEU A 773 -11.55 32.83 -1.33
CA LEU A 773 -12.38 33.97 -1.70
C LEU A 773 -12.43 35.01 -0.56
N ARG A 774 -12.64 34.58 0.69
CA ARG A 774 -12.64 35.47 1.86
C ARG A 774 -11.30 36.17 2.06
N LYS A 775 -10.20 35.41 1.91
CA LYS A 775 -8.87 36.00 2.03
C LYS A 775 -8.55 37.02 0.94
N LEU A 776 -9.15 36.90 -0.23
CA LEU A 776 -9.08 37.86 -1.34
C LEU A 776 -10.12 38.98 -1.25
N GLY A 777 -10.94 38.99 -0.20
CA GLY A 777 -12.02 39.99 -0.04
C GLY A 777 -13.20 39.80 -1.02
N ILE A 778 -13.33 38.60 -1.60
CA ILE A 778 -14.38 38.30 -2.58
C ILE A 778 -15.59 37.70 -1.88
N ASN A 779 -16.70 38.44 -1.88
CA ASN A 779 -18.00 37.99 -1.42
C ASN A 779 -18.98 38.07 -2.59
N SER A 780 -19.54 36.92 -2.97
CA SER A 780 -20.45 36.82 -4.12
C SER A 780 -21.91 36.73 -3.68
N ASP A 781 -22.81 37.20 -4.54
CA ASP A 781 -24.26 37.09 -4.37
C ASP A 781 -24.73 35.65 -4.61
N ILE A 782 -24.06 34.96 -5.55
CA ILE A 782 -24.40 33.59 -5.97
C ILE A 782 -23.13 32.70 -5.94
N TYR A 783 -23.29 31.48 -5.40
CA TYR A 783 -22.29 30.44 -5.40
C TYR A 783 -22.75 29.27 -6.28
N HIS A 784 -22.10 29.11 -7.41
CA HIS A 784 -22.47 28.13 -8.42
C HIS A 784 -21.58 26.88 -8.33
N CYS A 785 -22.19 25.74 -8.00
CA CYS A 785 -21.57 24.43 -7.91
C CYS A 785 -21.69 23.70 -9.26
N ASN A 786 -20.59 23.59 -10.00
CA ASN A 786 -20.54 22.83 -11.25
C ASN A 786 -20.19 21.38 -10.96
N GLU A 787 -21.19 20.52 -10.90
CA GLU A 787 -21.20 19.12 -10.45
C GLU A 787 -21.02 18.99 -8.93
N GLY A 788 -21.29 17.79 -8.40
CA GLY A 788 -21.19 17.46 -6.96
C GLY A 788 -19.81 17.68 -6.33
N HIS A 789 -18.76 17.67 -7.13
CA HIS A 789 -17.35 17.83 -6.68
C HIS A 789 -17.07 19.08 -5.84
N ALA A 790 -17.86 20.12 -5.97
CA ALA A 790 -17.71 21.37 -5.24
C ALA A 790 -18.69 21.51 -4.07
N ALA A 791 -19.52 20.51 -3.77
CA ALA A 791 -20.62 20.60 -2.80
C ALA A 791 -20.20 21.05 -1.40
N PHE A 792 -18.94 20.80 -0.99
CA PHE A 792 -18.43 21.26 0.30
C PHE A 792 -18.37 22.80 0.47
N ILE A 793 -18.58 23.58 -0.61
CA ILE A 793 -18.77 25.05 -0.47
C ILE A 793 -19.94 25.34 0.49
N GLY A 794 -20.98 24.51 0.48
CA GLY A 794 -22.13 24.67 1.36
C GLY A 794 -21.77 24.48 2.82
N LEU A 795 -20.94 23.48 3.17
CA LEU A 795 -20.55 23.22 4.56
C LEU A 795 -19.69 24.34 5.15
N GLU A 796 -18.74 24.88 4.40
CA GLU A 796 -17.92 26.01 4.87
C GLU A 796 -18.78 27.27 5.06
N ARG A 797 -19.70 27.53 4.15
CA ARG A 797 -20.61 28.67 4.25
C ARG A 797 -21.58 28.52 5.42
N LEU A 798 -22.09 27.32 5.68
CA LEU A 798 -22.87 27.06 6.91
C LEU A 798 -22.08 27.40 8.17
N SER A 799 -20.83 26.96 8.25
CA SER A 799 -19.94 27.27 9.37
C SER A 799 -19.73 28.79 9.52
N GLU A 800 -19.49 29.50 8.42
CA GLU A 800 -19.35 30.98 8.43
C GLU A 800 -20.60 31.68 9.00
N PHE A 801 -21.80 31.30 8.58
CA PHE A 801 -23.03 31.91 9.04
C PHE A 801 -23.34 31.57 10.52
N ILE A 802 -23.04 30.37 10.97
CA ILE A 802 -23.22 29.98 12.37
C ILE A 802 -22.22 30.70 13.26
N GLU A 803 -20.93 30.68 12.90
CA GLU A 803 -19.86 31.26 13.73
C GLU A 803 -19.87 32.78 13.76
N HIS A 804 -20.13 33.45 12.64
CA HIS A 804 -20.01 34.91 12.55
C HIS A 804 -21.37 35.63 12.70
N ASN A 805 -22.48 35.00 12.31
CA ASN A 805 -23.80 35.64 12.36
C ASN A 805 -24.70 35.08 13.48
N ASN A 806 -24.20 34.10 14.24
CA ASN A 806 -24.93 33.42 15.33
C ASN A 806 -26.26 32.80 14.86
N LEU A 807 -26.34 32.33 13.62
CA LEU A 807 -27.52 31.62 13.12
C LEU A 807 -27.57 30.19 13.64
N THR A 808 -28.76 29.67 13.82
CA THR A 808 -28.92 28.23 13.99
C THR A 808 -28.60 27.47 12.68
N PHE A 809 -28.33 26.20 12.76
CA PHE A 809 -28.06 25.38 11.57
C PHE A 809 -29.19 25.47 10.52
N SER A 810 -30.44 25.44 10.96
CA SER A 810 -31.59 25.54 10.04
C SER A 810 -31.69 26.91 9.36
N GLU A 811 -31.44 28.02 10.10
CA GLU A 811 -31.40 29.36 9.52
C GLU A 811 -30.24 29.52 8.55
N ALA A 812 -29.05 29.04 8.92
CA ALA A 812 -27.89 29.07 8.04
C ALA A 812 -28.13 28.25 6.75
N MET A 813 -28.81 27.11 6.85
CA MET A 813 -29.19 26.30 5.69
C MET A 813 -30.03 27.08 4.69
N GLU A 814 -31.05 27.82 5.16
CA GLU A 814 -31.91 28.61 4.26
C GLU A 814 -31.14 29.76 3.58
N VAL A 815 -30.24 30.43 4.29
CA VAL A 815 -29.39 31.49 3.71
C VAL A 815 -28.42 30.93 2.68
N VAL A 816 -27.78 29.78 2.98
CA VAL A 816 -26.85 29.13 2.04
C VAL A 816 -27.60 28.66 0.79
N ARG A 817 -28.75 28.01 0.94
CA ARG A 817 -29.59 27.55 -0.16
C ARG A 817 -30.01 28.70 -1.07
N ALA A 818 -30.57 29.79 -0.52
CA ALA A 818 -31.07 30.93 -1.26
C ALA A 818 -30.04 31.59 -2.18
N SER A 819 -28.75 31.37 -1.93
CA SER A 819 -27.66 31.95 -2.70
C SER A 819 -26.77 30.88 -3.41
N SER A 820 -27.26 29.63 -3.51
CA SER A 820 -26.56 28.53 -4.17
C SER A 820 -27.31 27.99 -5.38
N LEU A 821 -26.55 27.66 -6.42
CA LEU A 821 -27.00 27.02 -7.66
C LEU A 821 -26.17 25.76 -7.91
N PHE A 822 -26.80 24.64 -8.23
CA PHE A 822 -26.18 23.38 -8.58
C PHE A 822 -26.49 22.97 -10.03
N THR A 823 -25.43 22.78 -10.83
CA THR A 823 -25.56 22.22 -12.20
C THR A 823 -24.99 20.82 -12.21
N THR A 824 -25.80 19.81 -12.51
CA THR A 824 -25.36 18.41 -12.66
C THR A 824 -25.13 18.06 -14.13
N HIS A 825 -24.13 17.22 -14.39
CA HIS A 825 -23.74 16.76 -15.72
C HIS A 825 -23.90 15.26 -15.91
N THR A 826 -23.99 14.50 -14.83
CA THR A 826 -23.92 13.03 -14.83
C THR A 826 -25.29 12.40 -14.97
N PRO A 827 -25.57 11.67 -16.09
CA PRO A 827 -26.90 11.12 -16.35
C PRO A 827 -27.15 9.74 -15.73
N VAL A 828 -26.21 9.21 -14.96
CA VAL A 828 -26.28 7.88 -14.35
C VAL A 828 -25.89 7.92 -12.87
N PRO A 829 -26.64 7.25 -11.96
CA PRO A 829 -26.38 7.29 -10.52
C PRO A 829 -24.95 6.85 -10.14
N ALA A 830 -24.41 5.86 -10.84
CA ALA A 830 -23.07 5.31 -10.56
C ALA A 830 -21.91 6.27 -10.89
N GLY A 831 -22.16 7.35 -11.60
CA GLY A 831 -21.16 8.36 -11.97
C GLY A 831 -21.06 9.52 -10.97
N HIS A 832 -21.97 9.59 -9.99
CA HIS A 832 -21.92 10.61 -8.94
C HIS A 832 -20.94 10.22 -7.83
N ASP A 833 -20.13 11.17 -7.39
CA ASP A 833 -19.19 10.90 -6.29
C ASP A 833 -19.94 10.64 -4.98
N ALA A 834 -19.53 9.55 -4.31
CA ALA A 834 -20.13 9.16 -3.05
C ALA A 834 -19.08 8.49 -2.14
N PHE A 835 -19.03 8.91 -0.88
CA PHE A 835 -18.03 8.49 0.08
C PHE A 835 -18.60 7.57 1.15
N GLU A 836 -17.79 6.58 1.56
CA GLU A 836 -18.08 5.74 2.72
C GLU A 836 -18.14 6.59 3.99
N GLU A 837 -19.11 6.31 4.86
CA GLU A 837 -19.32 7.08 6.10
C GLU A 837 -18.07 7.13 6.99
N GLY A 838 -17.36 6.00 7.14
CA GLY A 838 -16.15 5.93 7.96
C GLY A 838 -15.04 6.85 7.46
N LEU A 839 -14.84 6.91 6.14
CA LEU A 839 -13.89 7.83 5.51
C LEU A 839 -14.32 9.28 5.73
N LEU A 840 -15.57 9.60 5.43
CA LEU A 840 -16.11 10.95 5.56
C LEU A 840 -16.00 11.46 7.01
N ARG A 841 -16.37 10.64 7.99
CA ARG A 841 -16.30 10.98 9.42
C ARG A 841 -14.88 11.27 9.89
N SER A 842 -13.88 10.57 9.35
CA SER A 842 -12.47 10.82 9.69
C SER A 842 -12.02 12.23 9.28
N TYR A 843 -12.60 12.80 8.23
CA TYR A 843 -12.24 14.10 7.68
C TYR A 843 -13.16 15.25 8.14
N LEU A 844 -14.44 14.99 8.28
CA LEU A 844 -15.44 16.02 8.60
C LEU A 844 -16.00 15.92 10.03
N GLY A 845 -15.48 15.02 10.87
CA GLY A 845 -15.97 14.84 12.25
C GLY A 845 -15.96 16.11 13.08
N SER A 846 -15.00 17.02 12.86
CA SER A 846 -14.93 18.33 13.55
C SER A 846 -16.02 19.34 13.12
N TYR A 847 -16.72 19.07 12.00
CA TYR A 847 -17.83 19.94 11.58
C TYR A 847 -19.07 19.78 12.45
N THR A 848 -19.21 18.71 13.22
CA THR A 848 -20.27 18.61 14.27
C THR A 848 -20.21 19.77 15.24
N ASP A 849 -19.01 20.09 15.72
CA ASP A 849 -18.79 21.20 16.65
C ASP A 849 -18.98 22.57 15.98
N LYS A 850 -18.45 22.75 14.74
CA LYS A 850 -18.57 24.00 13.97
C LYS A 850 -20.01 24.34 13.60
N LEU A 851 -20.80 23.32 13.26
CA LEU A 851 -22.20 23.49 12.84
C LEU A 851 -23.20 23.37 14.01
N HIS A 852 -22.73 23.05 15.22
CA HIS A 852 -23.55 22.77 16.40
C HIS A 852 -24.64 21.69 16.17
N VAL A 853 -24.28 20.61 15.47
CA VAL A 853 -25.17 19.49 15.11
C VAL A 853 -24.55 18.16 15.48
N ASN A 854 -25.38 17.12 15.52
CA ASN A 854 -24.86 15.75 15.62
C ASN A 854 -24.43 15.20 14.24
N TRP A 855 -23.75 14.06 14.25
CA TRP A 855 -23.22 13.46 13.03
C TRP A 855 -24.32 13.03 12.05
N GLU A 856 -25.45 12.52 12.56
CA GLU A 856 -26.60 12.12 11.74
C GLU A 856 -27.20 13.28 10.95
N GLN A 857 -27.17 14.51 11.49
CA GLN A 857 -27.65 15.70 10.78
C GLN A 857 -26.71 16.08 9.61
N ILE A 858 -25.40 15.86 9.76
CA ILE A 858 -24.43 16.02 8.65
C ILE A 858 -24.68 14.92 7.60
N LEU A 859 -24.86 13.67 8.02
CA LEU A 859 -25.13 12.56 7.12
C LEU A 859 -26.44 12.75 6.34
N ALA A 860 -27.46 13.34 6.95
CA ALA A 860 -28.76 13.61 6.31
C ALA A 860 -28.64 14.59 5.12
N LEU A 861 -27.56 15.35 5.01
CA LEU A 861 -27.34 16.22 3.84
C LEU A 861 -26.97 15.43 2.58
N GLY A 862 -26.39 14.25 2.70
CA GLY A 862 -25.92 13.45 1.55
C GLY A 862 -26.45 12.02 1.48
N LYS A 863 -27.12 11.51 2.53
CA LYS A 863 -27.77 10.19 2.56
C LYS A 863 -29.29 10.33 2.62
N ILE A 864 -29.98 9.48 1.89
CA ILE A 864 -31.45 9.42 1.90
C ILE A 864 -31.93 8.55 3.07
N ASN A 865 -31.32 7.39 3.28
CA ASN A 865 -31.68 6.45 4.33
C ASN A 865 -30.54 6.30 5.35
N LEU A 866 -30.63 7.04 6.44
CA LEU A 866 -29.64 7.00 7.54
C LEU A 866 -29.53 5.62 8.22
N SER A 867 -30.57 4.79 8.11
CA SER A 867 -30.57 3.44 8.69
C SER A 867 -29.86 2.40 7.82
N ASN A 868 -29.53 2.74 6.58
CA ASN A 868 -28.80 1.85 5.67
C ASN A 868 -27.29 2.06 5.82
N PRO A 869 -26.53 1.13 6.47
CA PRO A 869 -25.10 1.29 6.65
C PRO A 869 -24.28 1.18 5.34
N HIS A 870 -24.88 0.64 4.27
CA HIS A 870 -24.22 0.47 2.97
C HIS A 870 -24.50 1.64 2.01
N GLU A 871 -25.37 2.57 2.35
CA GLU A 871 -25.57 3.77 1.56
C GLU A 871 -24.42 4.74 1.80
N LYS A 872 -23.79 5.16 0.71
CA LYS A 872 -22.71 6.14 0.73
C LYS A 872 -23.27 7.56 0.81
N PHE A 873 -22.47 8.45 1.34
CA PHE A 873 -22.76 9.89 1.34
C PHE A 873 -22.54 10.46 -0.08
N SER A 874 -23.59 10.88 -0.75
CA SER A 874 -23.59 11.41 -2.12
C SER A 874 -23.30 12.91 -2.12
N MET A 875 -22.30 13.32 -2.89
CA MET A 875 -21.95 14.73 -3.09
C MET A 875 -23.01 15.48 -3.88
N SER A 876 -23.70 14.83 -4.82
CA SER A 876 -24.81 15.42 -5.57
C SER A 876 -26.02 15.66 -4.68
N ASN A 877 -26.30 14.76 -3.73
CA ASN A 877 -27.33 14.97 -2.73
C ASN A 877 -27.00 16.17 -1.83
N LEU A 878 -25.75 16.27 -1.37
CA LEU A 878 -25.27 17.42 -0.60
C LEU A 878 -25.45 18.73 -1.38
N ALA A 879 -25.03 18.76 -2.65
CA ALA A 879 -25.16 19.93 -3.51
C ALA A 879 -26.63 20.34 -3.72
N ALA A 880 -27.51 19.37 -3.99
CA ALA A 880 -28.95 19.61 -4.20
C ALA A 880 -29.64 20.11 -2.93
N ASN A 881 -29.32 19.49 -1.76
CA ASN A 881 -29.88 19.90 -0.47
C ASN A 881 -29.48 21.32 -0.04
N LEU A 882 -28.32 21.80 -0.49
CA LEU A 882 -27.79 23.14 -0.15
C LEU A 882 -27.89 24.15 -1.30
N SER A 883 -28.70 23.85 -2.33
CA SER A 883 -28.96 24.77 -3.45
C SER A 883 -30.46 25.09 -3.60
N GLN A 884 -30.78 26.32 -3.93
CA GLN A 884 -32.13 26.75 -4.23
C GLN A 884 -32.56 26.23 -5.60
N GLU A 885 -31.67 26.31 -6.56
CA GLU A 885 -31.90 25.90 -7.95
C GLU A 885 -30.97 24.74 -8.32
N VAL A 886 -31.53 23.77 -9.02
CA VAL A 886 -30.80 22.64 -9.59
C VAL A 886 -31.13 22.58 -11.09
N ASN A 887 -30.13 22.43 -11.94
CA ASN A 887 -30.33 22.23 -13.35
C ASN A 887 -29.46 21.15 -13.97
N GLY A 888 -30.05 20.44 -14.94
CA GLY A 888 -29.31 19.61 -15.88
C GLY A 888 -28.81 20.42 -17.07
N VAL A 889 -27.97 19.82 -17.92
CA VAL A 889 -27.31 20.49 -19.06
C VAL A 889 -28.04 20.32 -20.40
N SER A 890 -29.20 19.73 -20.41
CA SER A 890 -30.15 19.62 -21.54
C SER A 890 -31.54 19.26 -21.03
N TRP A 891 -32.58 19.44 -21.85
CA TRP A 891 -33.95 19.04 -21.50
C TRP A 891 -34.02 17.58 -21.03
N LEU A 892 -33.48 16.64 -21.82
CA LEU A 892 -33.50 15.22 -21.46
C LEU A 892 -32.75 14.95 -20.16
N HIS A 893 -31.60 15.61 -19.96
CA HIS A 893 -30.83 15.48 -18.74
C HIS A 893 -31.55 16.03 -17.51
N GLY A 894 -32.30 17.13 -17.67
CA GLY A 894 -33.16 17.67 -16.61
C GLY A 894 -34.19 16.63 -16.15
N GLU A 895 -34.86 15.95 -17.09
CA GLU A 895 -35.85 14.91 -16.79
C GLU A 895 -35.18 13.69 -16.09
N VAL A 896 -34.03 13.24 -16.60
CA VAL A 896 -33.26 12.15 -15.95
C VAL A 896 -32.79 12.55 -14.54
N SER A 897 -32.38 13.79 -14.34
CA SER A 897 -31.97 14.31 -13.04
C SER A 897 -33.10 14.33 -12.01
N LYS A 898 -34.33 14.59 -12.44
CA LYS A 898 -35.51 14.45 -11.57
C LYS A 898 -35.65 13.02 -11.04
N ASP A 899 -35.49 12.02 -11.92
CA ASP A 899 -35.57 10.62 -11.52
C ASP A 899 -34.43 10.21 -10.57
N ILE A 900 -33.21 10.74 -10.76
CA ILE A 900 -32.05 10.45 -9.92
C ILE A 900 -32.18 11.06 -8.51
N LEU A 901 -32.71 12.27 -8.42
CA LEU A 901 -32.71 13.06 -7.17
C LEU A 901 -34.08 13.07 -6.46
N LYS A 902 -35.13 12.44 -7.02
CA LYS A 902 -36.50 12.48 -6.48
C LYS A 902 -36.63 12.05 -5.02
N ASP A 903 -35.81 11.11 -4.59
CA ASP A 903 -35.84 10.55 -3.24
C ASP A 903 -35.38 11.56 -2.17
N LEU A 904 -34.77 12.70 -2.57
CA LEU A 904 -34.44 13.82 -1.68
C LEU A 904 -35.67 14.58 -1.22
N TRP A 905 -36.79 14.55 -2.02
CA TRP A 905 -38.01 15.23 -1.73
C TRP A 905 -39.20 14.24 -1.70
N PRO A 906 -39.28 13.40 -0.66
CA PRO A 906 -40.33 12.39 -0.57
C PRO A 906 -41.72 13.03 -0.52
N GLY A 907 -42.60 12.53 -1.37
CA GLY A 907 -43.97 13.05 -1.50
C GLY A 907 -44.23 14.08 -2.59
N TYR A 908 -43.16 14.55 -3.26
CA TYR A 908 -43.29 15.40 -4.46
C TYR A 908 -43.38 14.55 -5.73
N MET A 909 -44.22 14.97 -6.69
CA MET A 909 -44.24 14.42 -8.04
C MET A 909 -43.02 14.94 -8.83
N PRO A 910 -42.50 14.19 -9.83
CA PRO A 910 -41.32 14.63 -10.61
C PRO A 910 -41.48 16.02 -11.22
N GLU A 911 -42.73 16.39 -11.62
CA GLU A 911 -43.05 17.69 -12.20
C GLU A 911 -43.02 18.85 -11.19
N GLU A 912 -43.07 18.53 -9.88
CA GLU A 912 -43.03 19.52 -8.78
C GLU A 912 -41.63 19.78 -8.28
N LEU A 913 -40.66 18.95 -8.71
CA LEU A 913 -39.27 19.10 -8.29
C LEU A 913 -38.62 20.36 -8.89
N HIS A 914 -37.90 21.11 -8.08
CA HIS A 914 -37.15 22.31 -8.49
C HIS A 914 -35.89 21.94 -9.28
N ILE A 915 -36.05 21.10 -10.30
CA ILE A 915 -34.97 20.70 -11.19
C ILE A 915 -35.35 21.15 -12.61
N SER A 916 -34.57 22.06 -13.11
CA SER A 916 -34.73 22.62 -14.46
C SER A 916 -33.63 22.13 -15.40
N TYR A 917 -33.49 22.74 -16.55
CA TYR A 917 -32.37 22.53 -17.45
C TYR A 917 -31.91 23.83 -18.09
N VAL A 918 -30.61 23.90 -18.37
CA VAL A 918 -30.00 24.93 -19.20
C VAL A 918 -29.18 24.23 -20.27
N THR A 919 -29.56 24.31 -21.54
CA THR A 919 -28.83 23.63 -22.62
C THR A 919 -27.43 24.23 -22.76
N ASN A 920 -26.42 23.37 -22.80
CA ASN A 920 -25.04 23.80 -23.01
C ASN A 920 -24.94 24.58 -24.34
N GLY A 921 -24.23 25.69 -24.29
CA GLY A 921 -23.84 26.42 -25.48
C GLY A 921 -22.76 25.75 -26.29
N VAL A 922 -22.54 26.20 -27.51
CA VAL A 922 -21.44 25.78 -28.40
C VAL A 922 -20.52 26.97 -28.61
#